data_61fb7d38890d617f93f34019fa762e19
#
_entry.id   61fb7d38890d617f93f34019fa762e19
#
_cell.length_a   1.000
_cell.length_b   1.000
_cell.length_c   1.000
_cell.angle_alpha   90.00
_cell.angle_beta   90.00
_cell.angle_gamma   90.00
#
_symmetry.space_group_name_H-M   'P 1'
#
loop_
_entity.id
_entity.type
_entity.pdbx_description
1 polymer ?
#
loop_
_entity_poly.entity_id
_entity_poly.type
_entity_poly.pdbx_seq_one_letter_code
_entity_poly.pdbx_strand_id
1 'polypeptide(L)'
;MRVAGKGLIDRNRVLRFTFGGQSFEGFAGDSLASALLANDQRLIGRSFKYHRPRGIVTAGSEEPNALVTLERGFAREPNSRATMQPLYDGLVARPQNAWPSLKFDVLAVNDVLAPFLSAGFYYKTFMWPRKFWEWVYEPAIRQAAGLGALSKRYDHELYEKAYAHCDVLIIGAGPAGLMAALTAGRAGLDVILADEHDQLGGRLLSEMEHIDGMPAAAWVQAAVAELAGFANVRIMANTTVTGAYDQGVFGALERVGLGVEALPEGLPRETFWRIYTKGAILCAGALERQIAFANNDRPGIMAAGAMRSYLNRFGVSPGQRVAIFGNNADAHRTARDFAQAGVEVVAMIDSRAEAQPLGDYPLYTGAVVTGSRGRLALKSIDIRQNDGSVKRIDCDALGVSGGWNPSVHLTCHMNGRPVWDPALASFTPQPGAIPGLVAAGAAAGEMSTQGALAQGQAEALTLAKALGKRVKPSALPVADATPYEITPFWDVGGTGRAWLDFQNDVTVKDIKQAVQENFRSVEHMKRYTTQGMATDQGKNSNVAALAVLADATGRGIPETGTTTFRPPYVPVALAALGAGGHGKGFAPERLLTSDRMSRERGAPMVEAGLWYRPSYFPQEGETHWRQACDREVQMVRNTVGICDVSTLGKIDIQGPDAAAFLDFLYTNSFASLKQGRVRYGLMLREDGHVMDDGTCARLGADHYLMTTTTAAAGQVMRHMDFVHQGLRPDLDVSFTSVTEHWAQFAVAGPEARALLNGILDRKISNKTLPYMGYKAVQLGGIAARLFRISFSGEHAYELAVPARYGESLFQLLLARAEALGGGAYGLEALNVLRIEKGFITHAEIHGRTTAFDIGLARMVSEAKDCIGKTMAARPGLVGPERDQLVGLRPIGEVKQIIPGAHLFAPEAQAVSKNDEGYVTSMCYSPTLGSVIAQAFLRDGRNRHGQQIKMVEHLSGVTTLCEVCAPVFFDPEGGRLRG
;
A
#
# COMPACT_ATOMS: atom_id res chain seq x y z
N MET A 1 -14.02 -30.73 20.89
CA MET A 1 -13.84 -32.19 21.20
C MET A 1 -13.07 -32.83 20.04
N ARG A 2 -12.06 -33.67 20.30
CA ARG A 2 -11.33 -34.40 19.25
C ARG A 2 -12.16 -35.57 18.70
N VAL A 3 -12.16 -35.73 17.39
CA VAL A 3 -12.81 -36.80 16.67
C VAL A 3 -11.77 -37.84 16.25
N ALA A 4 -11.98 -39.11 16.60
CA ALA A 4 -11.04 -40.16 16.25
C ALA A 4 -10.98 -40.42 14.74
N GLY A 5 -9.79 -40.71 14.21
CA GLY A 5 -9.58 -41.02 12.79
C GLY A 5 -9.75 -39.84 11.83
N LYS A 6 -10.01 -38.63 12.30
CA LYS A 6 -10.12 -37.40 11.49
C LYS A 6 -8.96 -36.44 11.75
N GLY A 7 -8.63 -35.57 10.76
CA GLY A 7 -7.62 -34.55 10.84
C GLY A 7 -6.32 -34.92 10.17
N LEU A 8 -5.62 -33.87 9.66
CA LEU A 8 -4.30 -33.94 9.03
C LEU A 8 -3.18 -33.51 10.00
N ILE A 9 -3.47 -33.53 11.30
CA ILE A 9 -2.54 -33.16 12.39
C ILE A 9 -1.69 -34.36 12.84
N ASP A 10 -0.49 -34.11 13.36
CA ASP A 10 0.37 -35.15 13.97
C ASP A 10 0.01 -35.36 15.44
N ARG A 11 -0.79 -36.38 15.72
CA ARG A 11 -1.26 -36.75 17.07
C ARG A 11 -0.16 -37.32 17.96
N ASN A 12 0.99 -37.68 17.41
CA ASN A 12 2.13 -38.20 18.20
C ASN A 12 2.95 -37.08 18.81
N ARG A 13 2.79 -35.85 18.31
CA ARG A 13 3.51 -34.68 18.78
C ARG A 13 2.58 -33.71 19.52
N VAL A 14 2.54 -33.91 20.85
CA VAL A 14 1.77 -33.02 21.74
C VAL A 14 2.49 -31.70 21.95
N LEU A 15 1.77 -30.59 21.91
CA LEU A 15 2.24 -29.24 22.14
C LEU A 15 1.45 -28.62 23.30
N ARG A 16 2.15 -27.94 24.21
CA ARG A 16 1.55 -27.24 25.35
C ARG A 16 1.51 -25.75 25.10
N PHE A 17 0.39 -25.13 25.45
CA PHE A 17 0.22 -23.70 25.28
C PHE A 17 -0.64 -23.09 26.39
N THR A 18 -0.61 -21.78 26.50
CA THR A 18 -1.37 -21.03 27.52
C THR A 18 -2.34 -20.06 26.86
N PHE A 19 -3.57 -20.06 27.30
CA PHE A 19 -4.57 -19.07 26.92
C PHE A 19 -5.25 -18.46 28.15
N GLY A 20 -5.17 -17.12 28.29
CA GLY A 20 -5.78 -16.43 29.43
C GLY A 20 -5.26 -16.89 30.79
N GLY A 21 -4.02 -17.35 30.87
CA GLY A 21 -3.40 -17.88 32.09
C GLY A 21 -3.72 -19.34 32.43
N GLN A 22 -4.46 -20.03 31.58
CA GLN A 22 -4.74 -21.46 31.71
C GLN A 22 -3.90 -22.26 30.70
N SER A 23 -3.35 -23.40 31.12
CA SER A 23 -2.59 -24.31 30.26
C SER A 23 -3.52 -25.28 29.55
N PHE A 24 -3.19 -25.53 28.27
CA PHE A 24 -3.92 -26.42 27.38
C PHE A 24 -2.95 -27.28 26.57
N GLU A 25 -3.45 -28.35 25.97
CA GLU A 25 -2.70 -29.22 25.06
C GLU A 25 -3.33 -29.23 23.66
N GLY A 26 -2.49 -29.30 22.64
CA GLY A 26 -2.86 -29.48 21.25
C GLY A 26 -1.84 -30.39 20.57
N PHE A 27 -1.90 -30.47 19.23
CA PHE A 27 -1.00 -31.30 18.44
C PHE A 27 -0.27 -30.46 17.38
N ALA A 28 0.85 -30.97 16.90
CA ALA A 28 1.53 -30.35 15.77
C ALA A 28 0.64 -30.40 14.52
N GLY A 29 0.50 -29.26 13.85
CA GLY A 29 -0.43 -29.04 12.75
C GLY A 29 -1.76 -28.40 13.16
N ASP A 30 -2.02 -28.21 14.47
CA ASP A 30 -3.13 -27.37 14.93
C ASP A 30 -2.86 -25.89 14.68
N SER A 31 -3.93 -25.13 14.45
CA SER A 31 -3.94 -23.70 14.73
C SER A 31 -4.28 -23.46 16.21
N LEU A 32 -3.98 -22.27 16.74
CA LEU A 32 -4.41 -21.91 18.09
C LEU A 32 -5.94 -22.04 18.24
N ALA A 33 -6.71 -21.65 17.21
CA ALA A 33 -8.17 -21.78 17.21
C ALA A 33 -8.65 -23.25 17.28
N SER A 34 -8.06 -24.14 16.49
CA SER A 34 -8.44 -25.56 16.52
C SER A 34 -8.10 -26.23 17.85
N ALA A 35 -6.93 -25.88 18.43
CA ALA A 35 -6.52 -26.37 19.74
C ALA A 35 -7.44 -25.87 20.87
N LEU A 36 -7.87 -24.60 20.83
CA LEU A 36 -8.84 -24.05 21.79
C LEU A 36 -10.18 -24.74 21.69
N LEU A 37 -10.74 -24.95 20.48
CA LEU A 37 -12.00 -25.68 20.27
C LEU A 37 -11.89 -27.14 20.71
N ALA A 38 -10.74 -27.80 20.49
CA ALA A 38 -10.50 -29.16 20.95
C ALA A 38 -10.58 -29.31 22.48
N ASN A 39 -10.21 -28.24 23.20
CA ASN A 39 -10.28 -28.14 24.66
C ASN A 39 -11.57 -27.50 25.18
N ASP A 40 -12.63 -27.44 24.36
CA ASP A 40 -13.96 -26.85 24.68
C ASP A 40 -13.89 -25.35 25.07
N GLN A 41 -12.80 -24.64 24.69
CA GLN A 41 -12.67 -23.20 24.91
C GLN A 41 -13.40 -22.46 23.80
N ARG A 42 -14.71 -22.22 23.96
CA ARG A 42 -15.58 -21.58 22.95
C ARG A 42 -15.63 -20.06 23.08
N LEU A 43 -15.50 -19.54 24.29
CA LEU A 43 -15.47 -18.11 24.57
C LEU A 43 -14.03 -17.59 24.39
N ILE A 44 -13.80 -16.84 23.33
CA ILE A 44 -12.45 -16.38 22.97
C ILE A 44 -12.24 -14.88 23.24
N GLY A 45 -13.29 -14.07 23.09
CA GLY A 45 -13.20 -12.63 23.25
C GLY A 45 -14.53 -12.00 23.67
N ARG A 46 -14.51 -10.68 23.77
CA ARG A 46 -15.69 -9.83 23.92
C ARG A 46 -15.79 -8.90 22.73
N SER A 47 -17.02 -8.56 22.35
CA SER A 47 -17.24 -7.67 21.20
C SER A 47 -16.74 -6.25 21.46
N PHE A 48 -16.48 -5.51 20.39
CA PHE A 48 -15.86 -4.21 20.40
C PHE A 48 -16.69 -3.14 21.17
N LYS A 49 -17.98 -3.02 20.86
CA LYS A 49 -18.83 -1.94 21.36
C LYS A 49 -19.66 -2.36 22.58
N TYR A 50 -20.26 -3.54 22.49
CA TYR A 50 -21.21 -3.99 23.51
C TYR A 50 -20.64 -5.00 24.49
N HIS A 51 -19.39 -5.44 24.32
CA HIS A 51 -18.74 -6.44 25.17
C HIS A 51 -19.51 -7.75 25.31
N ARG A 52 -20.25 -8.13 24.26
CA ARG A 52 -20.97 -9.39 24.17
C ARG A 52 -19.99 -10.56 24.05
N PRO A 53 -20.35 -11.76 24.58
CA PRO A 53 -19.51 -12.95 24.39
C PRO A 53 -19.30 -13.25 22.91
N ARG A 54 -18.03 -13.53 22.50
CA ARG A 54 -17.64 -13.89 21.14
C ARG A 54 -16.85 -15.20 21.13
N GLY A 55 -17.18 -16.05 20.15
CA GLY A 55 -16.44 -17.27 19.83
C GLY A 55 -15.75 -17.19 18.49
N ILE A 56 -15.13 -18.28 18.06
CA ILE A 56 -14.57 -18.47 16.74
C ILE A 56 -15.72 -18.57 15.72
N VAL A 57 -15.65 -17.84 14.62
CA VAL A 57 -16.66 -17.86 13.54
C VAL A 57 -16.15 -18.59 12.32
N THR A 58 -14.88 -18.41 11.96
CA THR A 58 -14.29 -18.94 10.72
C THR A 58 -13.06 -19.79 11.01
N ALA A 59 -12.38 -20.26 9.95
CA ALA A 59 -11.14 -21.04 10.07
C ALA A 59 -9.94 -20.39 9.33
N GLY A 60 -10.11 -19.18 8.82
CA GLY A 60 -9.10 -18.49 7.98
C GLY A 60 -8.81 -17.06 8.43
N SER A 61 -8.23 -16.28 7.50
CA SER A 61 -7.82 -14.88 7.72
C SER A 61 -8.99 -13.90 7.81
N GLU A 62 -10.19 -14.33 7.49
CA GLU A 62 -11.44 -13.58 7.60
C GLU A 62 -12.06 -13.60 9.01
N GLU A 63 -11.42 -14.26 9.98
CA GLU A 63 -11.92 -14.38 11.36
C GLU A 63 -12.13 -13.01 12.03
N PRO A 64 -13.38 -12.67 12.42
CA PRO A 64 -13.67 -11.36 12.99
C PRO A 64 -13.49 -11.28 14.51
N ASN A 65 -13.62 -12.40 15.25
CA ASN A 65 -13.78 -12.42 16.71
C ASN A 65 -12.60 -13.00 17.49
N ALA A 66 -11.91 -14.00 16.93
CA ALA A 66 -10.82 -14.69 17.62
C ALA A 66 -9.49 -13.93 17.48
N LEU A 67 -9.51 -12.64 17.85
CA LEU A 67 -8.34 -11.79 17.97
C LEU A 67 -7.74 -11.95 19.35
N VAL A 68 -6.47 -12.30 19.40
CA VAL A 68 -5.71 -12.52 20.65
C VAL A 68 -4.46 -11.67 20.68
N THR A 69 -3.93 -11.49 21.89
CA THR A 69 -2.57 -10.96 22.08
C THR A 69 -1.62 -12.13 22.25
N LEU A 70 -0.67 -12.26 21.35
CA LEU A 70 0.45 -13.22 21.48
C LEU A 70 1.55 -12.60 22.34
N GLU A 71 2.12 -13.39 23.27
CA GLU A 71 3.28 -12.99 24.07
C GLU A 71 4.46 -13.90 23.71
N ARG A 72 5.56 -13.31 23.30
CA ARG A 72 6.82 -13.97 22.95
C ARG A 72 7.95 -13.27 23.69
N GLY A 73 8.30 -13.76 24.87
CA GLY A 73 9.35 -13.18 25.70
C GLY A 73 9.19 -11.66 25.88
N PHE A 74 9.94 -10.86 25.13
CA PHE A 74 9.88 -9.39 25.17
C PHE A 74 8.76 -8.80 24.29
N ALA A 75 8.32 -9.51 23.26
CA ALA A 75 7.36 -9.02 22.30
C ALA A 75 5.90 -9.31 22.73
N ARG A 76 5.03 -8.37 22.44
CA ARG A 76 3.58 -8.51 22.57
C ARG A 76 2.92 -8.09 21.26
N GLU A 77 2.27 -9.05 20.59
CA GLU A 77 1.60 -8.82 19.32
C GLU A 77 0.09 -8.87 19.51
N PRO A 78 -0.59 -7.71 19.53
CA PRO A 78 -2.04 -7.65 19.63
C PRO A 78 -2.71 -7.94 18.28
N ASN A 79 -4.02 -8.22 18.34
CA ASN A 79 -4.90 -8.42 17.19
C ASN A 79 -4.47 -9.58 16.25
N SER A 80 -3.71 -10.55 16.78
CA SER A 80 -3.35 -11.76 16.04
C SER A 80 -4.55 -12.69 15.95
N ARG A 81 -4.84 -13.20 14.75
CA ARG A 81 -5.94 -14.15 14.54
C ARG A 81 -5.56 -15.55 15.01
N ALA A 82 -6.30 -16.10 15.96
CA ALA A 82 -6.06 -17.45 16.46
C ALA A 82 -6.20 -18.52 15.36
N THR A 83 -6.98 -18.25 14.33
CA THR A 83 -7.18 -19.12 13.15
C THR A 83 -5.95 -19.21 12.25
N MET A 84 -5.14 -18.13 12.20
CA MET A 84 -3.95 -18.01 11.36
C MET A 84 -2.65 -18.24 12.12
N GLN A 85 -2.73 -18.55 13.42
CA GLN A 85 -1.56 -18.81 14.24
C GLN A 85 -1.35 -20.32 14.38
N PRO A 86 -0.33 -20.91 13.74
CA PRO A 86 0.05 -22.31 13.99
C PRO A 86 0.45 -22.49 15.45
N LEU A 87 0.06 -23.63 16.01
CA LEU A 87 0.41 -23.96 17.37
C LEU A 87 1.88 -24.38 17.47
N TYR A 88 2.60 -23.87 18.46
CA TYR A 88 3.95 -24.30 18.84
C TYR A 88 4.04 -24.50 20.35
N ASP A 89 5.02 -25.28 20.79
CA ASP A 89 5.19 -25.57 22.22
C ASP A 89 5.60 -24.31 22.99
N GLY A 90 4.94 -24.04 24.11
CA GLY A 90 5.18 -22.84 24.92
C GLY A 90 4.42 -21.60 24.46
N LEU A 91 3.55 -21.66 23.42
CA LEU A 91 2.78 -20.52 22.94
C LEU A 91 1.95 -19.89 24.08
N VAL A 92 2.08 -18.58 24.27
CA VAL A 92 1.30 -17.80 25.24
C VAL A 92 0.39 -16.82 24.52
N ALA A 93 -0.91 -16.97 24.71
CA ALA A 93 -1.94 -16.10 24.15
C ALA A 93 -2.85 -15.55 25.24
N ARG A 94 -3.31 -14.32 25.06
CA ARG A 94 -4.28 -13.68 25.96
C ARG A 94 -5.50 -13.19 25.17
N PRO A 95 -6.71 -13.33 25.79
CA PRO A 95 -7.91 -12.72 25.23
C PRO A 95 -7.78 -11.20 25.28
N GLN A 96 -8.50 -10.54 24.38
CA GLN A 96 -8.59 -9.08 24.33
C GLN A 96 -9.99 -8.63 24.73
N ASN A 97 -10.13 -7.33 25.00
CA ASN A 97 -11.41 -6.66 25.21
C ASN A 97 -12.26 -7.23 26.35
N ALA A 98 -11.67 -7.65 27.45
CA ALA A 98 -12.39 -8.10 28.65
C ALA A 98 -11.68 -7.62 29.90
N TRP A 99 -12.43 -7.17 30.89
CA TRP A 99 -11.90 -6.81 32.22
C TRP A 99 -12.93 -7.10 33.32
N PRO A 100 -12.57 -7.80 34.42
CA PRO A 100 -11.25 -8.40 34.70
C PRO A 100 -11.01 -9.74 34.01
N SER A 101 -12.05 -10.40 33.43
CA SER A 101 -11.92 -11.70 32.75
C SER A 101 -12.96 -11.90 31.65
N LEU A 102 -12.75 -12.89 30.75
CA LEU A 102 -13.71 -13.25 29.72
C LEU A 102 -15.07 -13.67 30.28
N LYS A 103 -15.09 -14.41 31.40
CA LYS A 103 -16.32 -14.94 32.00
C LYS A 103 -17.10 -13.85 32.74
N PHE A 104 -16.38 -12.92 33.35
CA PHE A 104 -16.93 -11.77 34.07
C PHE A 104 -16.29 -10.49 33.56
N ASP A 105 -16.99 -9.78 32.69
CA ASP A 105 -16.54 -8.55 32.08
C ASP A 105 -17.44 -7.39 32.56
N VAL A 106 -16.87 -6.44 33.28
CA VAL A 106 -17.59 -5.28 33.83
C VAL A 106 -18.10 -4.38 32.69
N LEU A 107 -17.34 -4.26 31.59
CA LEU A 107 -17.72 -3.43 30.46
C LEU A 107 -18.92 -3.99 29.67
N ALA A 108 -19.37 -5.22 29.96
CA ALA A 108 -20.63 -5.76 29.41
C ALA A 108 -21.87 -4.91 29.80
N VAL A 109 -21.74 -3.97 30.72
CA VAL A 109 -22.76 -2.93 30.98
C VAL A 109 -23.11 -2.12 29.72
N ASN A 110 -22.18 -2.01 28.77
CA ASN A 110 -22.42 -1.36 27.48
C ASN A 110 -23.52 -2.03 26.66
N ASP A 111 -23.80 -3.33 26.88
CA ASP A 111 -24.92 -4.02 26.22
C ASP A 111 -26.28 -3.52 26.74
N VAL A 112 -26.35 -3.08 28.00
CA VAL A 112 -27.55 -2.44 28.60
C VAL A 112 -27.69 -1.01 28.07
N LEU A 113 -26.57 -0.31 27.84
CA LEU A 113 -26.52 1.04 27.29
C LEU A 113 -26.64 1.09 25.77
N ALA A 114 -26.92 -0.04 25.12
CA ALA A 114 -27.01 -0.14 23.66
C ALA A 114 -27.90 0.89 22.95
N PRO A 115 -29.03 1.35 23.51
CA PRO A 115 -29.85 2.40 22.88
C PRO A 115 -29.10 3.71 22.65
N PHE A 116 -28.09 4.03 23.47
CA PHE A 116 -27.26 5.23 23.36
C PHE A 116 -26.04 5.05 22.44
N LEU A 117 -25.76 3.81 22.07
CA LEU A 117 -24.60 3.42 21.25
C LEU A 117 -25.01 2.92 19.85
N SER A 118 -26.15 3.35 19.34
CA SER A 118 -26.64 3.01 18.00
C SER A 118 -25.76 3.63 16.89
N ALA A 119 -26.05 3.30 15.63
CA ALA A 119 -25.34 3.88 14.47
C ALA A 119 -25.24 5.41 14.58
N GLY A 120 -24.07 5.94 14.29
CA GLY A 120 -23.80 7.38 14.38
C GLY A 120 -23.71 7.95 15.81
N PHE A 121 -23.56 7.11 16.84
CA PHE A 121 -23.50 7.59 18.24
C PHE A 121 -22.38 8.62 18.47
N TYR A 122 -21.29 8.57 17.75
CA TYR A 122 -20.22 9.57 17.81
C TYR A 122 -20.71 10.99 17.50
N TYR A 123 -21.71 11.11 16.63
CA TYR A 123 -22.30 12.38 16.21
C TYR A 123 -23.52 12.79 17.05
N LYS A 124 -23.97 11.97 18.00
CA LYS A 124 -25.21 12.17 18.75
C LYS A 124 -24.99 12.20 20.26
N THR A 125 -24.29 11.19 20.80
CA THR A 125 -24.24 10.95 22.25
C THR A 125 -23.18 11.76 22.96
N PHE A 126 -22.01 12.00 22.32
CA PHE A 126 -20.84 12.61 22.97
C PHE A 126 -20.52 14.02 22.46
N MET A 127 -21.54 14.79 22.07
CA MET A 127 -21.37 16.14 21.51
C MET A 127 -21.25 17.26 22.54
N TRP A 128 -21.72 17.03 23.76
CA TRP A 128 -21.75 18.06 24.78
C TRP A 128 -21.24 17.54 26.15
N PRO A 129 -20.39 18.31 26.86
CA PRO A 129 -19.72 19.57 26.47
C PRO A 129 -18.64 19.32 25.41
N ARG A 130 -18.53 20.20 24.40
CA ARG A 130 -17.61 20.03 23.25
C ARG A 130 -16.14 19.82 23.68
N LYS A 131 -15.67 20.51 24.75
CA LYS A 131 -14.28 20.37 25.25
C LYS A 131 -13.98 18.99 25.85
N PHE A 132 -15.03 18.21 26.20
CA PHE A 132 -14.84 16.87 26.76
C PHE A 132 -14.50 15.82 25.70
N TRP A 133 -14.64 16.13 24.42
CA TRP A 133 -14.32 15.18 23.36
C TRP A 133 -12.86 14.73 23.44
N GLU A 134 -11.90 15.64 23.46
CA GLU A 134 -10.47 15.33 23.45
C GLU A 134 -9.96 14.75 24.78
N TRP A 135 -10.51 15.21 25.90
CA TRP A 135 -9.96 14.90 27.22
C TRP A 135 -10.69 13.79 27.98
N VAL A 136 -11.94 13.52 27.64
CA VAL A 136 -12.78 12.58 28.38
C VAL A 136 -13.37 11.51 27.46
N TYR A 137 -14.14 11.91 26.45
CA TYR A 137 -14.92 10.95 25.66
C TYR A 137 -14.05 10.09 24.75
N GLU A 138 -13.19 10.68 23.94
CA GLU A 138 -12.30 9.94 23.03
C GLU A 138 -11.36 8.99 23.80
N PRO A 139 -10.62 9.41 24.84
CA PRO A 139 -9.80 8.50 25.62
C PRO A 139 -10.57 7.35 26.25
N ALA A 140 -11.75 7.61 26.81
CA ALA A 140 -12.61 6.57 27.39
C ALA A 140 -13.12 5.59 26.34
N ILE A 141 -13.58 6.08 25.19
CA ILE A 141 -14.07 5.26 24.08
C ILE A 141 -12.92 4.42 23.52
N ARG A 142 -11.74 5.03 23.28
CA ARG A 142 -10.56 4.33 22.76
C ARG A 142 -10.10 3.22 23.70
N GLN A 143 -10.10 3.46 25.01
CA GLN A 143 -9.77 2.44 26.01
C GLN A 143 -10.82 1.31 26.06
N ALA A 144 -12.10 1.66 25.97
CA ALA A 144 -13.19 0.69 25.94
C ALA A 144 -13.30 -0.08 24.63
N ALA A 145 -12.77 0.44 23.54
CA ALA A 145 -12.87 -0.13 22.20
C ALA A 145 -12.12 -1.47 22.01
N GLY A 146 -11.35 -1.92 22.98
CA GLY A 146 -10.78 -3.27 23.02
C GLY A 146 -9.81 -3.62 21.90
N LEU A 147 -9.33 -2.65 21.14
CA LEU A 147 -8.19 -2.83 20.25
C LEU A 147 -6.95 -3.11 21.08
N GLY A 148 -6.19 -4.14 20.72
CA GLY A 148 -5.01 -4.57 21.48
C GLY A 148 -4.01 -3.42 21.65
N ALA A 149 -3.38 -3.37 22.83
CA ALA A 149 -2.39 -2.36 23.16
C ALA A 149 -0.99 -2.76 22.68
N LEU A 150 -0.24 -1.80 22.13
CA LEU A 150 1.17 -1.99 21.81
C LEU A 150 1.98 -2.36 23.07
N SER A 151 3.02 -3.17 22.89
CA SER A 151 3.88 -3.60 24.00
C SER A 151 4.63 -2.44 24.67
N LYS A 152 4.96 -1.39 23.91
CA LYS A 152 5.88 -0.29 24.30
C LYS A 152 7.27 -0.78 24.75
N ARG A 153 7.61 -2.03 24.47
CA ARG A 153 8.94 -2.60 24.69
C ARG A 153 9.73 -2.52 23.40
N TYR A 154 11.05 -2.48 23.53
CA TYR A 154 11.93 -2.51 22.37
C TYR A 154 11.77 -3.86 21.65
N ASP A 155 11.64 -3.83 20.33
CA ASP A 155 11.56 -5.00 19.49
C ASP A 155 12.96 -5.32 18.95
N HIS A 156 13.49 -6.48 19.29
CA HIS A 156 14.81 -6.95 18.89
C HIS A 156 14.77 -7.84 17.64
N GLU A 157 13.58 -8.11 17.10
CA GLU A 157 13.42 -8.95 15.90
C GLU A 157 13.84 -8.21 14.64
N LEU A 158 14.29 -8.96 13.66
CA LEU A 158 14.66 -8.43 12.35
C LEU A 158 13.45 -8.40 11.43
N TYR A 159 13.38 -7.38 10.59
CA TYR A 159 12.37 -7.20 9.55
C TYR A 159 13.03 -6.77 8.27
N GLU A 160 12.51 -7.23 7.13
CA GLU A 160 13.13 -7.01 5.83
C GLU A 160 12.15 -6.50 4.79
N LYS A 161 12.65 -5.73 3.82
CA LYS A 161 12.02 -5.48 2.53
C LYS A 161 12.84 -6.14 1.45
N ALA A 162 12.15 -6.85 0.57
CA ALA A 162 12.83 -7.55 -0.51
C ALA A 162 12.07 -7.37 -1.84
N TYR A 163 12.76 -7.69 -2.92
CA TYR A 163 12.25 -7.65 -4.27
C TYR A 163 12.29 -9.03 -4.88
N ALA A 164 11.27 -9.38 -5.65
CA ALA A 164 11.23 -10.60 -6.43
C ALA A 164 10.69 -10.31 -7.84
N HIS A 165 11.17 -11.08 -8.81
CA HIS A 165 10.74 -11.01 -10.20
C HIS A 165 10.29 -12.40 -10.63
N CYS A 166 9.26 -12.48 -11.46
CA CYS A 166 8.81 -13.74 -12.07
C CYS A 166 8.05 -13.49 -13.38
N ASP A 167 7.91 -14.54 -14.18
CA ASP A 167 7.02 -14.49 -15.33
C ASP A 167 5.56 -14.53 -14.91
N VAL A 168 5.23 -15.36 -13.90
CA VAL A 168 3.86 -15.58 -13.42
C VAL A 168 3.80 -15.59 -11.91
N LEU A 169 2.97 -14.71 -11.33
CA LEU A 169 2.60 -14.76 -9.92
C LEU A 169 1.26 -15.49 -9.77
N ILE A 170 1.23 -16.57 -9.00
CA ILE A 170 0.01 -17.29 -8.67
C ILE A 170 -0.35 -17.02 -7.21
N ILE A 171 -1.55 -16.50 -6.97
CA ILE A 171 -2.01 -16.01 -5.66
C ILE A 171 -3.04 -16.96 -5.10
N GLY A 172 -2.63 -17.78 -4.13
CA GLY A 172 -3.43 -18.86 -3.52
C GLY A 172 -3.11 -20.22 -4.11
N ALA A 173 -2.83 -21.19 -3.25
CA ALA A 173 -2.45 -22.56 -3.58
C ALA A 173 -3.59 -23.58 -3.35
N GLY A 174 -4.85 -23.18 -3.64
CA GLY A 174 -5.98 -24.07 -3.76
C GLY A 174 -5.96 -24.88 -5.07
N PRO A 175 -7.04 -25.61 -5.43
CA PRO A 175 -7.06 -26.44 -6.64
C PRO A 175 -6.71 -25.69 -7.93
N ALA A 176 -7.26 -24.49 -8.13
CA ALA A 176 -6.94 -23.66 -9.29
C ALA A 176 -5.47 -23.22 -9.30
N GLY A 177 -4.94 -22.77 -8.16
CA GLY A 177 -3.57 -22.28 -8.07
C GLY A 177 -2.53 -23.38 -8.20
N LEU A 178 -2.74 -24.55 -7.60
CA LEU A 178 -1.84 -25.69 -7.78
C LEU A 178 -1.82 -26.16 -9.23
N MET A 179 -2.96 -26.25 -9.89
CA MET A 179 -3.02 -26.65 -11.29
C MET A 179 -2.40 -25.59 -12.22
N ALA A 180 -2.60 -24.30 -11.92
CA ALA A 180 -1.95 -23.22 -12.63
C ALA A 180 -0.43 -23.25 -12.47
N ALA A 181 0.07 -23.49 -11.24
CA ALA A 181 1.50 -23.58 -10.95
C ALA A 181 2.18 -24.77 -11.65
N LEU A 182 1.55 -25.95 -11.62
CA LEU A 182 2.02 -27.14 -12.35
C LEU A 182 2.08 -26.87 -13.85
N THR A 183 1.06 -26.22 -14.41
CA THR A 183 0.99 -25.92 -15.84
C THR A 183 2.06 -24.90 -16.25
N ALA A 184 2.21 -23.82 -15.49
CA ALA A 184 3.21 -22.77 -15.76
C ALA A 184 4.64 -23.28 -15.53
N GLY A 185 4.88 -24.07 -14.47
CA GLY A 185 6.17 -24.66 -14.15
C GLY A 185 6.64 -25.65 -15.23
N ARG A 186 5.75 -26.55 -15.67
CA ARG A 186 6.00 -27.48 -16.80
C ARG A 186 6.25 -26.74 -18.12
N ALA A 187 5.70 -25.53 -18.28
CA ALA A 187 5.93 -24.66 -19.42
C ALA A 187 7.32 -23.97 -19.40
N GLY A 188 8.07 -24.10 -18.32
CA GLY A 188 9.37 -23.46 -18.14
C GLY A 188 9.26 -21.94 -17.93
N LEU A 189 8.13 -21.45 -17.37
CA LEU A 189 7.99 -20.09 -16.88
C LEU A 189 8.62 -19.98 -15.48
N ASP A 190 9.15 -18.81 -15.17
CA ASP A 190 9.55 -18.46 -13.81
C ASP A 190 8.30 -18.14 -12.98
N VAL A 191 8.02 -18.97 -11.97
CA VAL A 191 6.74 -18.95 -11.23
C VAL A 191 6.99 -18.66 -9.75
N ILE A 192 6.23 -17.73 -9.21
CA ILE A 192 6.03 -17.58 -7.75
C ILE A 192 4.61 -18.04 -7.42
N LEU A 193 4.50 -19.06 -6.54
CA LEU A 193 3.25 -19.50 -5.93
C LEU A 193 3.21 -19.02 -4.49
N ALA A 194 2.33 -18.05 -4.17
CA ALA A 194 2.18 -17.48 -2.82
C ALA A 194 0.87 -17.96 -2.17
N ASP A 195 0.95 -18.43 -0.92
CA ASP A 195 -0.21 -18.79 -0.10
C ASP A 195 -0.06 -18.28 1.34
N GLU A 196 -1.17 -17.83 1.94
CA GLU A 196 -1.17 -17.28 3.30
C GLU A 196 -1.04 -18.32 4.41
N HIS A 197 -1.18 -19.62 4.09
CA HIS A 197 -1.06 -20.74 5.01
C HIS A 197 0.30 -21.43 4.89
N ASP A 198 0.66 -22.16 5.95
CA ASP A 198 1.84 -23.03 5.99
C ASP A 198 1.66 -24.29 5.15
N GLN A 199 0.43 -24.80 5.07
CA GLN A 199 0.05 -25.97 4.30
C GLN A 199 -0.73 -25.56 3.05
N LEU A 200 -0.17 -25.86 1.88
CA LEU A 200 -0.82 -25.62 0.60
C LEU A 200 -1.98 -26.60 0.38
N GLY A 201 -2.92 -26.23 -0.48
CA GLY A 201 -4.08 -27.06 -0.83
C GLY A 201 -5.42 -26.33 -0.67
N GLY A 202 -5.45 -25.23 0.09
CA GLY A 202 -6.66 -24.45 0.33
C GLY A 202 -7.81 -25.32 0.86
N ARG A 203 -9.02 -25.22 0.26
CA ARG A 203 -10.18 -26.00 0.70
C ARG A 203 -10.03 -27.51 0.52
N LEU A 204 -9.15 -28.01 -0.37
CA LEU A 204 -8.94 -29.45 -0.54
C LEU A 204 -8.47 -30.15 0.74
N LEU A 205 -7.85 -29.43 1.67
CA LEU A 205 -7.46 -29.94 2.99
C LEU A 205 -8.67 -30.15 3.93
N SER A 206 -9.81 -29.57 3.59
CA SER A 206 -11.04 -29.59 4.41
C SER A 206 -12.18 -30.40 3.76
N GLU A 207 -11.98 -30.88 2.53
CA GLU A 207 -12.99 -31.60 1.77
C GLU A 207 -12.76 -33.14 1.78
N MET A 208 -13.87 -33.91 1.68
CA MET A 208 -13.81 -35.34 1.56
C MET A 208 -13.88 -35.86 0.10
N GLU A 209 -13.56 -34.98 -0.83
CA GLU A 209 -13.55 -35.24 -2.27
C GLU A 209 -12.35 -36.07 -2.71
N HIS A 210 -12.47 -36.71 -3.88
CA HIS A 210 -11.39 -37.42 -4.56
C HIS A 210 -11.00 -36.69 -5.84
N ILE A 211 -9.72 -36.73 -6.16
CA ILE A 211 -9.14 -36.29 -7.42
C ILE A 211 -8.32 -37.44 -8.00
N ASP A 212 -8.63 -37.88 -9.22
CA ASP A 212 -8.07 -39.07 -9.87
C ASP A 212 -8.20 -40.34 -8.97
N GLY A 213 -9.31 -40.46 -8.24
CA GLY A 213 -9.61 -41.57 -7.36
C GLY A 213 -8.85 -41.62 -6.03
N MET A 214 -7.96 -40.62 -5.76
CA MET A 214 -7.29 -40.50 -4.47
C MET A 214 -7.91 -39.37 -3.61
N PRO A 215 -7.83 -39.42 -2.28
CA PRO A 215 -8.26 -38.32 -1.42
C PRO A 215 -7.64 -37.01 -1.84
N ALA A 216 -8.40 -35.91 -1.85
CA ALA A 216 -7.92 -34.59 -2.31
C ALA A 216 -6.65 -34.11 -1.60
N ALA A 217 -6.50 -34.38 -0.30
CA ALA A 217 -5.27 -34.04 0.44
C ALA A 217 -4.03 -34.83 -0.05
N ALA A 218 -4.19 -36.07 -0.52
CA ALA A 218 -3.09 -36.85 -1.10
C ALA A 218 -2.69 -36.33 -2.47
N TRP A 219 -3.67 -35.92 -3.31
CA TRP A 219 -3.38 -35.22 -4.56
C TRP A 219 -2.62 -33.92 -4.33
N VAL A 220 -2.97 -33.13 -3.33
CA VAL A 220 -2.23 -31.91 -2.94
C VAL A 220 -0.77 -32.24 -2.62
N GLN A 221 -0.52 -33.27 -1.81
CA GLN A 221 0.86 -33.67 -1.47
C GLN A 221 1.68 -34.02 -2.70
N ALA A 222 1.09 -34.77 -3.65
CA ALA A 222 1.74 -35.13 -4.91
C ALA A 222 2.02 -33.89 -5.78
N ALA A 223 1.06 -32.98 -5.89
CA ALA A 223 1.21 -31.74 -6.65
C ALA A 223 2.31 -30.83 -6.07
N VAL A 224 2.34 -30.66 -4.75
CA VAL A 224 3.38 -29.87 -4.06
C VAL A 224 4.76 -30.51 -4.20
N ALA A 225 4.86 -31.83 -4.11
CA ALA A 225 6.11 -32.55 -4.32
C ALA A 225 6.65 -32.37 -5.75
N GLU A 226 5.79 -32.41 -6.76
CA GLU A 226 6.18 -32.12 -8.14
C GLU A 226 6.65 -30.66 -8.30
N LEU A 227 5.91 -29.69 -7.76
CA LEU A 227 6.27 -28.27 -7.81
C LEU A 227 7.64 -28.00 -7.15
N ALA A 228 7.92 -28.63 -6.01
CA ALA A 228 9.19 -28.51 -5.31
C ALA A 228 10.37 -29.08 -6.12
N GLY A 229 10.12 -29.94 -7.08
CA GLY A 229 11.11 -30.49 -8.01
C GLY A 229 11.47 -29.55 -9.16
N PHE A 230 10.73 -28.47 -9.39
CA PHE A 230 10.99 -27.52 -10.48
C PHE A 230 11.94 -26.40 -10.02
N ALA A 231 13.09 -26.25 -10.70
CA ALA A 231 14.04 -25.16 -10.43
C ALA A 231 13.48 -23.74 -10.75
N ASN A 232 12.47 -23.67 -11.61
CA ASN A 232 11.80 -22.43 -12.05
C ASN A 232 10.52 -22.12 -11.28
N VAL A 233 10.25 -22.83 -10.17
CA VAL A 233 9.09 -22.57 -9.32
C VAL A 233 9.53 -22.26 -7.89
N ARG A 234 9.16 -21.08 -7.40
CA ARG A 234 9.35 -20.69 -6.00
C ARG A 234 8.02 -20.77 -5.27
N ILE A 235 7.95 -21.61 -4.24
CA ILE A 235 6.81 -21.69 -3.33
C ILE A 235 7.06 -20.75 -2.15
N MET A 236 6.12 -19.83 -1.90
CA MET A 236 6.12 -18.89 -0.78
C MET A 236 4.92 -19.18 0.11
N ALA A 237 5.08 -20.10 1.06
CA ALA A 237 4.08 -20.36 2.12
C ALA A 237 4.09 -19.23 3.17
N ASN A 238 3.06 -19.15 4.02
CA ASN A 238 2.86 -18.08 5.00
C ASN A 238 2.97 -16.67 4.39
N THR A 239 2.67 -16.53 3.09
CA THR A 239 2.84 -15.30 2.33
C THR A 239 1.51 -14.79 1.82
N THR A 240 1.06 -13.68 2.37
CA THR A 240 -0.19 -13.03 1.97
C THR A 240 0.08 -11.92 0.96
N VAL A 241 -0.48 -12.03 -0.25
CA VAL A 241 -0.45 -10.91 -1.22
C VAL A 241 -1.42 -9.84 -0.75
N THR A 242 -0.90 -8.71 -0.32
CA THR A 242 -1.61 -7.63 0.37
C THR A 242 -2.16 -6.56 -0.55
N GLY A 243 -1.62 -6.44 -1.75
CA GLY A 243 -2.00 -5.40 -2.70
C GLY A 243 -1.55 -5.68 -4.13
N ALA A 244 -2.35 -5.20 -5.09
CA ALA A 244 -2.04 -5.16 -6.50
C ALA A 244 -1.90 -3.69 -6.94
N TYR A 245 -0.86 -3.38 -7.71
CA TYR A 245 -0.49 -2.03 -8.13
C TYR A 245 -0.20 -1.99 -9.63
N ASP A 246 -0.03 -0.79 -10.18
CA ASP A 246 0.27 -0.60 -11.59
C ASP A 246 1.52 -1.35 -12.05
N GLN A 247 1.58 -1.67 -13.33
CA GLN A 247 2.75 -2.26 -14.02
C GLN A 247 3.17 -3.64 -13.49
N GLY A 248 2.20 -4.47 -13.06
CA GLY A 248 2.49 -5.83 -12.61
C GLY A 248 3.20 -5.91 -11.26
N VAL A 249 3.08 -4.89 -10.41
CA VAL A 249 3.66 -4.86 -9.07
C VAL A 249 2.65 -5.35 -8.04
N PHE A 250 3.10 -6.29 -7.20
CA PHE A 250 2.32 -6.81 -6.08
C PHE A 250 3.10 -6.66 -4.78
N GLY A 251 2.40 -6.23 -3.71
CA GLY A 251 2.94 -6.27 -2.36
C GLY A 251 2.56 -7.58 -1.67
N ALA A 252 3.52 -8.23 -1.02
CA ALA A 252 3.25 -9.45 -0.27
C ALA A 252 3.96 -9.42 1.09
N LEU A 253 3.32 -9.96 2.13
CA LEU A 253 3.87 -10.11 3.46
C LEU A 253 4.15 -11.59 3.72
N GLU A 254 5.42 -11.96 3.80
CA GLU A 254 5.88 -13.26 4.23
C GLU A 254 6.13 -13.24 5.74
N ARG A 255 5.47 -14.14 6.47
CA ARG A 255 5.61 -14.31 7.91
C ARG A 255 6.57 -15.47 8.19
N VAL A 256 7.88 -15.22 8.03
CA VAL A 256 8.94 -16.22 8.15
C VAL A 256 8.94 -16.86 9.53
N GLY A 257 8.71 -16.06 10.57
CA GLY A 257 8.67 -16.52 11.96
C GLY A 257 7.32 -16.98 12.46
N LEU A 258 6.34 -17.22 11.57
CA LEU A 258 5.04 -17.73 12.00
C LEU A 258 5.18 -19.17 12.53
N GLY A 259 4.60 -19.45 13.70
CA GLY A 259 4.62 -20.80 14.29
C GLY A 259 5.89 -21.16 15.07
N VAL A 260 6.78 -20.19 15.35
CA VAL A 260 7.94 -20.38 16.23
C VAL A 260 8.09 -19.23 17.23
N GLU A 261 8.55 -19.54 18.43
CA GLU A 261 8.83 -18.53 19.45
C GLU A 261 10.06 -17.70 19.08
N ALA A 262 11.18 -18.36 18.82
CA ALA A 262 12.44 -17.75 18.44
C ALA A 262 12.89 -18.20 17.05
N LEU A 263 13.46 -17.26 16.29
CA LEU A 263 14.04 -17.51 14.99
C LEU A 263 15.55 -17.84 15.12
N PRO A 264 16.10 -18.62 14.17
CA PRO A 264 17.55 -18.66 13.98
C PRO A 264 18.14 -17.26 13.79
N GLU A 265 19.36 -17.06 14.26
CA GLU A 265 20.06 -15.79 14.13
C GLU A 265 20.18 -15.36 12.66
N GLY A 266 19.89 -14.10 12.39
CA GLY A 266 19.98 -13.51 11.05
C GLY A 266 18.74 -13.67 10.17
N LEU A 267 17.70 -14.42 10.60
CA LEU A 267 16.44 -14.49 9.84
C LEU A 267 15.47 -13.38 10.27
N PRO A 268 14.77 -12.74 9.32
CA PRO A 268 13.74 -11.77 9.64
C PRO A 268 12.48 -12.46 10.20
N ARG A 269 11.74 -11.78 11.08
CA ARG A 269 10.41 -12.22 11.55
C ARG A 269 9.39 -12.16 10.42
N GLU A 270 9.44 -11.06 9.66
CA GLU A 270 8.59 -10.81 8.50
C GLU A 270 9.41 -10.14 7.40
N THR A 271 9.11 -10.48 6.16
CA THR A 271 9.66 -9.86 4.96
C THR A 271 8.53 -9.25 4.13
N PHE A 272 8.61 -7.96 3.83
CA PHE A 272 7.68 -7.31 2.91
C PHE A 272 8.25 -7.32 1.49
N TRP A 273 7.65 -8.13 0.63
CA TRP A 273 8.05 -8.33 -0.76
C TRP A 273 7.39 -7.32 -1.69
N ARG A 274 8.15 -6.80 -2.65
CA ARG A 274 7.65 -6.23 -3.89
C ARG A 274 7.91 -7.21 -5.00
N ILE A 275 6.84 -7.82 -5.51
CA ILE A 275 6.92 -8.83 -6.57
C ILE A 275 6.55 -8.16 -7.89
N TYR A 276 7.47 -8.20 -8.84
CA TYR A 276 7.27 -7.75 -10.21
C TYR A 276 6.96 -8.96 -11.08
N THR A 277 5.85 -8.95 -11.80
CA THR A 277 5.44 -10.09 -12.63
C THR A 277 4.93 -9.61 -13.99
N LYS A 278 5.14 -10.45 -15.02
CA LYS A 278 4.58 -10.22 -16.36
C LYS A 278 3.08 -10.54 -16.42
N GLY A 279 2.60 -11.40 -15.54
CA GLY A 279 1.18 -11.70 -15.38
C GLY A 279 0.89 -12.38 -14.05
N ALA A 280 -0.33 -12.22 -13.54
CA ALA A 280 -0.76 -12.82 -12.29
C ALA A 280 -2.08 -13.58 -12.46
N ILE A 281 -2.21 -14.69 -11.71
CA ILE A 281 -3.45 -15.49 -11.64
C ILE A 281 -3.94 -15.47 -10.20
N LEU A 282 -5.11 -14.87 -9.98
CA LEU A 282 -5.77 -14.80 -8.69
C LEU A 282 -6.57 -16.08 -8.43
N CYS A 283 -6.04 -16.93 -7.56
CA CYS A 283 -6.64 -18.20 -7.13
C CYS A 283 -7.00 -18.19 -5.63
N ALA A 284 -7.31 -17.01 -5.07
CA ALA A 284 -7.50 -16.80 -3.63
C ALA A 284 -8.87 -17.30 -3.11
N GLY A 285 -9.62 -18.06 -3.90
CA GLY A 285 -10.82 -18.72 -3.47
C GLY A 285 -12.00 -17.78 -3.16
N ALA A 286 -12.89 -18.23 -2.27
CA ALA A 286 -14.06 -17.50 -1.81
C ALA A 286 -14.21 -17.64 -0.29
N LEU A 287 -14.91 -16.68 0.32
CA LEU A 287 -15.15 -16.60 1.77
C LEU A 287 -16.64 -16.83 2.07
N GLU A 288 -16.92 -17.64 3.09
CA GLU A 288 -18.30 -17.94 3.47
C GLU A 288 -18.94 -16.80 4.25
N ARG A 289 -20.17 -16.43 3.91
CA ARG A 289 -20.95 -15.40 4.60
C ARG A 289 -22.01 -16.02 5.51
N GLN A 290 -22.41 -15.23 6.51
CA GLN A 290 -23.46 -15.60 7.46
C GLN A 290 -24.85 -15.18 6.97
N ILE A 291 -25.90 -15.81 7.54
CA ILE A 291 -27.29 -15.33 7.49
C ILE A 291 -27.58 -14.64 8.82
N ALA A 292 -28.14 -13.44 8.79
CA ALA A 292 -28.43 -12.68 9.99
C ALA A 292 -29.74 -13.12 10.64
N PHE A 293 -29.72 -13.41 11.95
CA PHE A 293 -30.90 -13.73 12.78
C PHE A 293 -30.68 -13.27 14.23
N ALA A 294 -31.70 -13.30 15.05
CA ALA A 294 -31.62 -12.80 16.42
C ALA A 294 -30.57 -13.51 17.27
N ASN A 295 -29.60 -12.74 17.80
CA ASN A 295 -28.49 -13.24 18.61
C ASN A 295 -27.59 -14.27 17.89
N ASN A 296 -27.31 -14.10 16.61
CA ASN A 296 -26.42 -14.94 15.82
C ASN A 296 -24.93 -14.79 16.17
N ASP A 297 -24.61 -14.09 17.23
CA ASP A 297 -23.26 -13.75 17.68
C ASP A 297 -22.73 -14.61 18.86
N ARG A 298 -23.49 -15.62 19.31
CA ARG A 298 -23.10 -16.43 20.47
C ARG A 298 -21.92 -17.35 20.16
N PRO A 299 -21.00 -17.57 21.14
CA PRO A 299 -19.99 -18.63 21.01
C PRO A 299 -20.63 -19.99 20.75
N GLY A 300 -20.13 -20.69 19.73
CA GLY A 300 -20.71 -21.92 19.21
C GLY A 300 -21.54 -21.74 17.93
N ILE A 301 -21.78 -20.51 17.48
CA ILE A 301 -22.29 -20.19 16.14
C ILE A 301 -21.13 -19.85 15.24
N MET A 302 -20.98 -20.57 14.13
CA MET A 302 -19.84 -20.55 13.25
C MET A 302 -20.28 -20.60 11.78
N ALA A 303 -19.40 -20.31 10.86
CA ALA A 303 -19.57 -20.64 9.44
C ALA A 303 -19.60 -22.16 9.25
N ALA A 304 -20.51 -22.68 8.44
CA ALA A 304 -20.65 -24.12 8.23
C ALA A 304 -19.41 -24.73 7.57
N GLY A 305 -18.81 -24.05 6.60
CA GLY A 305 -17.53 -24.44 5.99
C GLY A 305 -16.36 -24.43 6.97
N ALA A 306 -16.35 -23.50 7.93
CA ALA A 306 -15.34 -23.49 8.99
C ALA A 306 -15.50 -24.70 9.92
N MET A 307 -16.74 -25.07 10.30
CA MET A 307 -16.97 -26.29 11.07
C MET A 307 -16.44 -27.52 10.34
N ARG A 308 -16.69 -27.64 9.02
CA ARG A 308 -16.16 -28.69 8.16
C ARG A 308 -14.63 -28.71 8.14
N SER A 309 -13.98 -27.52 8.08
CA SER A 309 -12.52 -27.39 8.18
C SER A 309 -12.00 -27.90 9.53
N TYR A 310 -12.62 -27.50 10.64
CA TYR A 310 -12.22 -28.03 11.96
C TYR A 310 -12.38 -29.54 12.07
N LEU A 311 -13.42 -30.08 11.50
CA LEU A 311 -13.64 -31.53 11.50
C LEU A 311 -12.60 -32.27 10.64
N ASN A 312 -12.51 -31.94 9.37
CA ASN A 312 -11.76 -32.74 8.40
C ASN A 312 -10.25 -32.42 8.44
N ARG A 313 -9.83 -31.17 8.57
CA ARG A 313 -8.42 -30.77 8.61
C ARG A 313 -7.80 -30.94 9.99
N PHE A 314 -8.51 -30.59 11.06
CA PHE A 314 -7.96 -30.59 12.43
C PHE A 314 -8.51 -31.70 13.33
N GLY A 315 -9.50 -32.47 12.87
CA GLY A 315 -10.13 -33.54 13.65
C GLY A 315 -10.86 -33.04 14.91
N VAL A 316 -11.53 -31.88 14.82
CA VAL A 316 -12.21 -31.22 15.94
C VAL A 316 -13.66 -30.96 15.62
N SER A 317 -14.56 -31.47 16.46
CA SER A 317 -15.95 -31.01 16.47
C SER A 317 -16.11 -29.84 17.45
N PRO A 318 -16.73 -28.72 17.01
CA PRO A 318 -16.98 -27.57 17.90
C PRO A 318 -18.09 -27.82 18.91
N GLY A 319 -18.85 -28.88 18.74
CA GLY A 319 -19.95 -29.33 19.65
C GLY A 319 -20.21 -30.82 19.60
N GLN A 320 -21.02 -31.29 20.53
CA GLN A 320 -21.51 -32.68 20.56
C GLN A 320 -22.84 -32.84 19.82
N ARG A 321 -23.69 -31.81 19.88
CA ARG A 321 -24.99 -31.73 19.23
C ARG A 321 -25.03 -30.61 18.25
N VAL A 322 -24.78 -30.92 16.98
CA VAL A 322 -24.55 -29.95 15.92
C VAL A 322 -25.84 -29.70 15.15
N ALA A 323 -26.16 -28.41 14.92
CA ALA A 323 -27.17 -27.99 13.95
C ALA A 323 -26.47 -27.22 12.79
N ILE A 324 -27.05 -27.32 11.58
CA ILE A 324 -26.61 -26.60 10.41
C ILE A 324 -27.77 -25.78 9.84
N PHE A 325 -27.54 -24.52 9.50
CA PHE A 325 -28.51 -23.64 8.87
C PHE A 325 -27.92 -23.04 7.56
N GLY A 326 -28.66 -23.18 6.46
CA GLY A 326 -28.19 -22.69 5.18
C GLY A 326 -29.30 -22.38 4.17
N ASN A 327 -28.86 -21.85 3.03
CA ASN A 327 -29.66 -21.52 1.85
C ASN A 327 -29.03 -22.09 0.57
N ASN A 328 -28.09 -23.01 0.69
CA ASN A 328 -27.28 -23.53 -0.42
C ASN A 328 -26.92 -25.02 -0.22
N ALA A 329 -26.47 -25.66 -1.31
CA ALA A 329 -26.12 -27.08 -1.30
C ALA A 329 -24.85 -27.40 -0.48
N ASP A 330 -23.93 -26.45 -0.33
CA ASP A 330 -22.67 -26.70 0.40
C ASP A 330 -22.88 -26.89 1.91
N ALA A 331 -23.92 -26.30 2.49
CA ALA A 331 -24.31 -26.51 3.89
C ALA A 331 -24.62 -27.97 4.20
N HIS A 332 -25.26 -28.68 3.26
CA HIS A 332 -25.58 -30.11 3.41
C HIS A 332 -24.32 -30.98 3.42
N ARG A 333 -23.26 -30.60 2.73
CA ARG A 333 -21.97 -31.30 2.77
C ARG A 333 -21.39 -31.29 4.19
N THR A 334 -21.52 -30.15 4.89
CA THR A 334 -21.09 -30.06 6.30
C THR A 334 -21.90 -30.99 7.17
N ALA A 335 -23.26 -31.03 7.04
CA ALA A 335 -24.10 -31.94 7.81
C ALA A 335 -23.73 -33.41 7.54
N ARG A 336 -23.51 -33.78 6.27
CA ARG A 336 -23.08 -35.14 5.88
C ARG A 336 -21.77 -35.53 6.54
N ASP A 337 -20.75 -34.66 6.47
CA ASP A 337 -19.41 -34.96 6.97
C ASP A 337 -19.41 -35.14 8.50
N PHE A 338 -20.21 -34.35 9.23
CA PHE A 338 -20.41 -34.52 10.67
C PHE A 338 -21.13 -35.84 11.01
N ALA A 339 -22.21 -36.17 10.28
CA ALA A 339 -22.92 -37.44 10.46
C ALA A 339 -22.01 -38.65 10.18
N GLN A 340 -21.23 -38.60 9.09
CA GLN A 340 -20.24 -39.64 8.76
C GLN A 340 -19.10 -39.76 9.79
N ALA A 341 -18.77 -38.67 10.47
CA ALA A 341 -17.79 -38.68 11.56
C ALA A 341 -18.36 -39.18 12.91
N GLY A 342 -19.63 -39.57 12.96
CA GLY A 342 -20.30 -40.04 14.17
C GLY A 342 -20.66 -38.93 15.16
N VAL A 343 -20.71 -37.68 14.73
CA VAL A 343 -21.17 -36.55 15.53
C VAL A 343 -22.67 -36.38 15.33
N GLU A 344 -23.43 -36.18 16.42
CA GLU A 344 -24.88 -36.03 16.37
C GLU A 344 -25.28 -34.73 15.63
N VAL A 345 -25.84 -34.89 14.42
CA VAL A 345 -26.48 -33.78 13.68
C VAL A 345 -27.95 -33.73 14.07
N VAL A 346 -28.28 -32.80 14.97
CA VAL A 346 -29.65 -32.69 15.53
C VAL A 346 -30.62 -31.99 14.57
N ALA A 347 -30.13 -31.21 13.62
CA ALA A 347 -30.95 -30.60 12.59
C ALA A 347 -30.07 -30.06 11.44
N MET A 348 -30.55 -30.28 10.22
CA MET A 348 -30.20 -29.47 9.03
C MET A 348 -31.44 -28.63 8.72
N ILE A 349 -31.27 -27.31 8.76
CA ILE A 349 -32.32 -26.32 8.49
C ILE A 349 -31.98 -25.66 7.15
N ASP A 350 -32.84 -25.81 6.16
CA ASP A 350 -32.62 -25.16 4.84
C ASP A 350 -33.80 -24.22 4.54
N SER A 351 -33.48 -22.99 4.20
CA SER A 351 -34.48 -21.98 3.82
C SER A 351 -35.19 -22.31 2.50
N ARG A 352 -34.60 -23.17 1.66
CA ARG A 352 -35.19 -23.67 0.42
C ARG A 352 -36.21 -24.79 0.72
N ALA A 353 -37.37 -24.71 0.06
CA ALA A 353 -38.43 -25.69 0.27
C ALA A 353 -38.14 -27.07 -0.35
N GLU A 354 -37.34 -27.10 -1.43
CA GLU A 354 -37.07 -28.30 -2.23
C GLU A 354 -35.71 -28.97 -1.93
N ALA A 355 -35.05 -28.56 -0.84
CA ALA A 355 -33.73 -29.08 -0.50
C ALA A 355 -33.82 -30.61 -0.17
N GLN A 356 -32.81 -31.37 -0.61
CA GLN A 356 -32.69 -32.80 -0.39
C GLN A 356 -31.53 -33.10 0.57
N PRO A 357 -31.66 -34.12 1.46
CA PRO A 357 -30.57 -34.49 2.34
C PRO A 357 -29.45 -35.21 1.58
N LEU A 358 -28.20 -34.96 1.98
CA LEU A 358 -27.02 -35.70 1.49
C LEU A 358 -26.60 -36.84 2.44
N GLY A 359 -27.36 -37.13 3.49
CA GLY A 359 -27.07 -38.13 4.49
C GLY A 359 -28.25 -38.37 5.43
N ASP A 360 -28.05 -39.24 6.43
CA ASP A 360 -29.07 -39.58 7.45
C ASP A 360 -28.98 -38.60 8.62
N TYR A 361 -29.77 -37.52 8.55
CA TYR A 361 -29.92 -36.51 9.60
C TYR A 361 -31.31 -35.83 9.50
N PRO A 362 -31.86 -35.27 10.60
CA PRO A 362 -33.13 -34.54 10.55
C PRO A 362 -33.03 -33.31 9.66
N LEU A 363 -33.89 -33.22 8.62
CA LEU A 363 -33.95 -32.10 7.68
C LEU A 363 -35.26 -31.32 7.87
N TYR A 364 -35.11 -29.98 7.95
CA TYR A 364 -36.22 -29.01 8.00
C TYR A 364 -36.11 -28.08 6.78
N THR A 365 -36.95 -28.31 5.77
CA THR A 365 -37.00 -27.52 4.52
C THR A 365 -37.97 -26.34 4.62
N GLY A 366 -37.71 -25.27 3.90
CA GLY A 366 -38.45 -24.02 4.00
C GLY A 366 -38.44 -23.40 5.41
N ALA A 367 -37.51 -23.85 6.24
CA ALA A 367 -37.37 -23.42 7.64
C ALA A 367 -36.22 -22.47 7.87
N VAL A 368 -36.34 -21.63 8.89
CA VAL A 368 -35.31 -20.64 9.23
C VAL A 368 -35.04 -20.59 10.73
N VAL A 369 -33.79 -20.29 11.10
CA VAL A 369 -33.41 -20.04 12.50
C VAL A 369 -33.82 -18.62 12.88
N THR A 370 -34.78 -18.48 13.80
CA THR A 370 -35.27 -17.15 14.23
C THR A 370 -34.48 -16.56 15.39
N GLY A 371 -33.76 -17.38 16.15
CA GLY A 371 -32.95 -16.89 17.26
C GLY A 371 -32.15 -17.98 17.95
N SER A 372 -31.21 -17.58 18.77
CA SER A 372 -30.37 -18.45 19.58
C SER A 372 -30.54 -18.18 21.08
N ARG A 373 -30.25 -19.17 21.91
CA ARG A 373 -30.32 -19.10 23.37
C ARG A 373 -29.03 -19.59 24.04
N GLY A 374 -28.73 -19.02 25.19
CA GLY A 374 -27.50 -19.25 25.94
C GLY A 374 -26.95 -17.97 26.51
N ARG A 375 -25.97 -18.04 27.42
CA ARG A 375 -25.30 -16.87 28.00
C ARG A 375 -23.86 -16.70 27.42
N LEU A 376 -22.98 -17.61 27.80
CA LEU A 376 -21.57 -17.58 27.37
C LEU A 376 -21.29 -18.57 26.23
N ALA A 377 -22.24 -19.43 25.91
CA ALA A 377 -22.19 -20.37 24.80
C ALA A 377 -23.62 -20.68 24.34
N LEU A 378 -23.74 -21.22 23.13
CA LEU A 378 -24.99 -21.71 22.55
C LEU A 378 -25.54 -22.89 23.37
N LYS A 379 -26.86 -22.95 23.60
CA LYS A 379 -27.55 -24.03 24.24
C LYS A 379 -28.73 -24.57 23.43
N SER A 380 -29.41 -23.69 22.68
CA SER A 380 -30.50 -24.08 21.78
C SER A 380 -30.75 -22.99 20.74
N ILE A 381 -31.43 -23.34 19.67
CA ILE A 381 -31.97 -22.47 18.65
C ILE A 381 -33.49 -22.58 18.58
N ASP A 382 -34.17 -21.50 18.19
CA ASP A 382 -35.59 -21.51 17.85
C ASP A 382 -35.70 -21.45 16.31
N ILE A 383 -36.37 -22.44 15.69
CA ILE A 383 -36.61 -22.47 14.25
C ILE A 383 -38.08 -22.20 13.95
N ARG A 384 -38.35 -21.46 12.88
CA ARG A 384 -39.68 -21.30 12.28
C ARG A 384 -39.76 -22.22 11.08
N GLN A 385 -40.71 -23.15 11.13
CA GLN A 385 -40.97 -24.11 10.06
C GLN A 385 -41.80 -23.48 8.94
N ASN A 386 -41.96 -24.23 7.84
CA ASN A 386 -42.68 -23.75 6.65
C ASN A 386 -44.19 -23.51 6.94
N ASP A 387 -44.77 -24.24 7.91
CA ASP A 387 -46.13 -24.05 8.36
C ASP A 387 -46.31 -22.87 9.34
N GLY A 388 -45.24 -22.11 9.63
CA GLY A 388 -45.22 -21.00 10.56
C GLY A 388 -45.05 -21.40 12.04
N SER A 389 -45.05 -22.69 12.38
CA SER A 389 -44.82 -23.17 13.74
C SER A 389 -43.38 -22.93 14.21
N VAL A 390 -43.19 -22.64 15.49
CA VAL A 390 -41.85 -22.43 16.08
C VAL A 390 -41.48 -23.64 16.93
N LYS A 391 -40.31 -24.23 16.62
CA LYS A 391 -39.73 -25.37 17.35
C LYS A 391 -38.40 -25.01 17.96
N ARG A 392 -38.17 -25.38 19.20
CA ARG A 392 -36.85 -25.29 19.85
C ARG A 392 -36.05 -26.55 19.63
N ILE A 393 -34.76 -26.38 19.28
CA ILE A 393 -33.82 -27.49 19.12
C ILE A 393 -32.63 -27.22 20.03
N ASP A 394 -32.34 -28.14 20.93
CA ASP A 394 -31.18 -28.12 21.80
C ASP A 394 -29.94 -28.49 20.99
N CYS A 395 -28.97 -27.62 20.94
CA CYS A 395 -27.68 -27.80 20.28
C CYS A 395 -26.63 -26.96 20.94
N ASP A 396 -25.39 -27.37 20.87
CA ASP A 396 -24.23 -26.65 21.44
C ASP A 396 -23.26 -26.08 20.36
N ALA A 397 -23.51 -26.41 19.08
CA ALA A 397 -22.89 -25.77 17.93
C ALA A 397 -23.90 -25.60 16.80
N LEU A 398 -23.80 -24.45 16.09
CA LEU A 398 -24.60 -24.13 14.91
C LEU A 398 -23.69 -23.66 13.78
N GLY A 399 -23.66 -24.38 12.67
CA GLY A 399 -23.04 -23.97 11.42
C GLY A 399 -24.02 -23.16 10.60
N VAL A 400 -23.61 -21.99 10.12
CA VAL A 400 -24.42 -21.10 9.29
C VAL A 400 -23.75 -20.90 7.93
N SER A 401 -24.48 -21.12 6.84
CA SER A 401 -24.00 -20.91 5.46
C SER A 401 -24.98 -20.04 4.68
N GLY A 402 -24.60 -18.79 4.42
CA GLY A 402 -25.35 -17.87 3.57
C GLY A 402 -24.85 -17.83 2.12
N GLY A 403 -23.89 -18.67 1.77
CA GLY A 403 -23.21 -18.74 0.49
C GLY A 403 -21.77 -18.21 0.53
N TRP A 404 -21.12 -18.21 -0.61
CA TRP A 404 -19.70 -17.89 -0.76
C TRP A 404 -19.50 -16.62 -1.56
N ASN A 405 -18.56 -15.78 -1.12
CA ASN A 405 -18.17 -14.54 -1.77
C ASN A 405 -16.78 -14.71 -2.40
N PRO A 406 -16.63 -14.62 -3.73
CA PRO A 406 -15.34 -14.59 -4.40
C PRO A 406 -14.39 -13.52 -3.82
N SER A 407 -13.10 -13.82 -3.74
CA SER A 407 -12.07 -12.90 -3.24
C SER A 407 -11.70 -11.86 -4.29
N VAL A 408 -12.53 -10.83 -4.46
CA VAL A 408 -12.41 -9.81 -5.53
C VAL A 408 -11.49 -8.62 -5.19
N HIS A 409 -10.99 -8.53 -3.98
CA HIS A 409 -10.32 -7.33 -3.46
C HIS A 409 -9.08 -6.89 -4.27
N LEU A 410 -8.21 -7.82 -4.69
CA LEU A 410 -7.01 -7.49 -5.45
C LEU A 410 -7.34 -6.89 -6.83
N THR A 411 -8.42 -7.32 -7.47
CA THR A 411 -8.87 -6.69 -8.72
C THR A 411 -9.40 -5.27 -8.49
N CYS A 412 -10.02 -5.01 -7.33
CA CYS A 412 -10.53 -3.68 -6.98
C CYS A 412 -9.40 -2.66 -6.73
N HIS A 413 -8.22 -3.11 -6.28
CA HIS A 413 -7.07 -2.22 -6.06
C HIS A 413 -6.63 -1.49 -7.32
N MET A 414 -6.85 -2.07 -8.48
CA MET A 414 -6.53 -1.52 -9.80
C MET A 414 -7.76 -0.97 -10.53
N ASN A 415 -8.78 -0.52 -9.77
CA ASN A 415 -10.05 0.02 -10.27
C ASN A 415 -10.96 -0.98 -11.00
N GLY A 416 -10.72 -2.28 -10.86
CA GLY A 416 -11.66 -3.30 -11.31
C GLY A 416 -12.96 -3.21 -10.52
N ARG A 417 -14.10 -3.16 -11.21
CA ARG A 417 -15.41 -3.16 -10.58
C ARG A 417 -15.99 -4.56 -10.68
N PRO A 418 -16.23 -5.24 -9.57
CA PRO A 418 -16.85 -6.56 -9.62
C PRO A 418 -18.30 -6.45 -10.07
N VAL A 419 -18.75 -7.49 -10.74
CA VAL A 419 -20.10 -7.59 -11.32
C VAL A 419 -20.93 -8.55 -10.49
N TRP A 420 -22.21 -8.23 -10.30
CA TRP A 420 -23.13 -9.10 -9.60
C TRP A 420 -23.51 -10.30 -10.45
N ASP A 421 -23.35 -11.49 -9.91
CA ASP A 421 -23.81 -12.74 -10.48
C ASP A 421 -25.03 -13.27 -9.68
N PRO A 422 -26.24 -13.25 -10.28
CA PRO A 422 -27.46 -13.68 -9.58
C PRO A 422 -27.49 -15.19 -9.31
N ALA A 423 -26.82 -16.02 -10.14
CA ALA A 423 -26.77 -17.47 -9.93
C ALA A 423 -25.90 -17.85 -8.71
N LEU A 424 -24.88 -17.08 -8.43
CA LEU A 424 -24.01 -17.23 -7.26
C LEU A 424 -24.48 -16.39 -6.06
N ALA A 425 -25.40 -15.44 -6.30
CA ALA A 425 -25.82 -14.43 -5.35
C ALA A 425 -24.59 -13.69 -4.73
N SER A 426 -23.60 -13.33 -5.56
CA SER A 426 -22.34 -12.73 -5.13
C SER A 426 -21.72 -11.85 -6.23
N PHE A 427 -20.71 -11.05 -5.85
CA PHE A 427 -19.92 -10.30 -6.82
C PHE A 427 -18.74 -11.14 -7.32
N THR A 428 -18.50 -11.13 -8.63
CA THR A 428 -17.37 -11.76 -9.30
C THR A 428 -16.49 -10.72 -9.98
N PRO A 429 -15.17 -10.97 -10.17
CA PRO A 429 -14.32 -10.09 -10.98
C PRO A 429 -14.83 -10.03 -12.42
N GLN A 430 -14.80 -8.86 -13.02
CA GLN A 430 -15.08 -8.72 -14.46
C GLN A 430 -13.88 -9.24 -15.26
N PRO A 431 -14.07 -10.25 -16.14
CA PRO A 431 -12.97 -10.76 -16.95
C PRO A 431 -12.33 -9.66 -17.81
N GLY A 432 -11.00 -9.63 -17.90
CA GLY A 432 -10.26 -8.69 -18.73
C GLY A 432 -10.25 -7.23 -18.25
N ALA A 433 -10.88 -6.92 -17.10
CA ALA A 433 -10.92 -5.55 -16.57
C ALA A 433 -9.55 -5.03 -16.11
N ILE A 434 -8.65 -5.92 -15.69
CA ILE A 434 -7.32 -5.57 -15.19
C ILE A 434 -6.27 -6.18 -16.09
N PRO A 435 -5.49 -5.38 -16.82
CA PRO A 435 -4.38 -5.87 -17.63
C PRO A 435 -3.37 -6.65 -16.79
N GLY A 436 -3.02 -7.86 -17.20
CA GLY A 436 -2.03 -8.70 -16.53
C GLY A 436 -2.48 -9.40 -15.24
N LEU A 437 -3.76 -9.25 -14.84
CA LEU A 437 -4.33 -9.96 -13.68
C LEU A 437 -5.62 -10.67 -14.11
N VAL A 438 -5.64 -12.01 -14.03
CA VAL A 438 -6.82 -12.84 -14.29
C VAL A 438 -7.21 -13.60 -13.03
N ALA A 439 -8.48 -13.95 -12.88
CA ALA A 439 -8.97 -14.76 -11.76
C ALA A 439 -9.33 -16.17 -12.23
N ALA A 440 -9.14 -17.16 -11.36
CA ALA A 440 -9.50 -18.56 -11.61
C ALA A 440 -10.07 -19.25 -10.35
N GLY A 441 -10.86 -20.30 -10.56
CA GLY A 441 -11.53 -21.04 -9.50
C GLY A 441 -12.58 -20.21 -8.77
N ALA A 442 -12.77 -20.41 -7.48
CA ALA A 442 -13.81 -19.74 -6.72
C ALA A 442 -13.61 -18.21 -6.64
N ALA A 443 -12.40 -17.71 -6.84
CA ALA A 443 -12.14 -16.26 -7.00
C ALA A 443 -12.76 -15.68 -8.29
N ALA A 444 -12.97 -16.51 -9.30
CA ALA A 444 -13.69 -16.17 -10.54
C ALA A 444 -15.18 -16.59 -10.52
N GLY A 445 -15.66 -17.16 -9.43
CA GLY A 445 -17.04 -17.65 -9.30
C GLY A 445 -17.23 -19.15 -9.60
N GLU A 446 -16.18 -19.89 -9.96
CA GLU A 446 -16.23 -21.34 -10.18
C GLU A 446 -16.10 -22.09 -8.86
N MET A 447 -17.22 -22.61 -8.36
CA MET A 447 -17.29 -23.21 -7.02
C MET A 447 -16.96 -24.71 -6.99
N SER A 448 -16.92 -25.39 -8.15
CA SER A 448 -16.57 -26.81 -8.22
C SER A 448 -15.06 -27.04 -8.26
N THR A 449 -14.59 -28.14 -7.70
CA THR A 449 -13.17 -28.52 -7.75
C THR A 449 -12.73 -28.81 -9.18
N GLN A 450 -13.55 -29.53 -9.95
CA GLN A 450 -13.27 -29.86 -11.36
C GLN A 450 -13.12 -28.61 -12.21
N GLY A 451 -14.04 -27.65 -12.09
CA GLY A 451 -13.99 -26.39 -12.82
C GLY A 451 -12.80 -25.53 -12.39
N ALA A 452 -12.46 -25.49 -11.10
CA ALA A 452 -11.31 -24.77 -10.58
C ALA A 452 -9.99 -25.32 -11.16
N LEU A 453 -9.82 -26.63 -11.22
CA LEU A 453 -8.65 -27.26 -11.88
C LEU A 453 -8.59 -26.86 -13.38
N ALA A 454 -9.73 -26.94 -14.08
CA ALA A 454 -9.80 -26.58 -15.49
C ALA A 454 -9.45 -25.11 -15.77
N GLN A 455 -10.01 -24.19 -14.98
CA GLN A 455 -9.71 -22.76 -15.11
C GLN A 455 -8.24 -22.45 -14.80
N GLY A 456 -7.70 -23.03 -13.73
CA GLY A 456 -6.28 -22.84 -13.37
C GLY A 456 -5.34 -23.25 -14.50
N GLN A 457 -5.61 -24.42 -15.12
CA GLN A 457 -4.87 -24.86 -16.30
C GLN A 457 -5.03 -23.90 -17.51
N ALA A 458 -6.27 -23.52 -17.82
CA ALA A 458 -6.59 -22.70 -18.99
C ALA A 458 -5.92 -21.31 -18.91
N GLU A 459 -5.99 -20.64 -17.76
CA GLU A 459 -5.39 -19.35 -17.56
C GLU A 459 -3.86 -19.41 -17.61
N ALA A 460 -3.25 -20.43 -17.02
CA ALA A 460 -1.81 -20.64 -17.11
C ALA A 460 -1.35 -20.90 -18.55
N LEU A 461 -2.08 -21.70 -19.33
CA LEU A 461 -1.79 -21.92 -20.76
C LEU A 461 -1.93 -20.63 -21.57
N THR A 462 -2.96 -19.85 -21.32
CA THR A 462 -3.21 -18.57 -22.00
C THR A 462 -2.05 -17.61 -21.75
N LEU A 463 -1.62 -17.50 -20.48
CA LEU A 463 -0.51 -16.64 -20.11
C LEU A 463 0.83 -17.16 -20.67
N ALA A 464 1.08 -18.46 -20.62
CA ALA A 464 2.28 -19.07 -21.22
C ALA A 464 2.36 -18.78 -22.73
N LYS A 465 1.26 -18.91 -23.45
CA LYS A 465 1.20 -18.56 -24.87
C LYS A 465 1.47 -17.07 -25.11
N ALA A 466 0.90 -16.18 -24.31
CA ALA A 466 1.13 -14.74 -24.39
C ALA A 466 2.61 -14.37 -24.14
N LEU A 467 3.30 -15.14 -23.28
CA LEU A 467 4.74 -15.02 -23.01
C LEU A 467 5.64 -15.80 -24.01
N GLY A 468 5.06 -16.24 -25.16
CA GLY A 468 5.81 -16.88 -26.25
C GLY A 468 6.20 -18.34 -26.01
N LYS A 469 5.65 -18.99 -24.98
CA LYS A 469 5.92 -20.42 -24.72
C LYS A 469 4.98 -21.31 -25.55
N ARG A 470 5.53 -22.41 -26.06
CA ARG A 470 4.75 -23.47 -26.70
C ARG A 470 4.54 -24.59 -25.69
N VAL A 471 3.31 -24.77 -25.22
CA VAL A 471 2.96 -25.74 -24.18
C VAL A 471 1.91 -26.71 -24.72
N LYS A 472 2.16 -28.01 -24.53
CA LYS A 472 1.14 -29.03 -24.75
C LYS A 472 0.37 -29.20 -23.43
N PRO A 473 -0.97 -29.05 -23.41
CA PRO A 473 -1.76 -29.27 -22.20
C PRO A 473 -1.54 -30.68 -21.65
N SER A 474 -1.34 -30.80 -20.33
CA SER A 474 -1.40 -32.08 -19.65
C SER A 474 -2.86 -32.54 -19.51
N ALA A 475 -3.08 -33.84 -19.28
CA ALA A 475 -4.40 -34.35 -18.92
C ALA A 475 -4.89 -33.60 -17.66
N LEU A 476 -6.16 -33.19 -17.69
CA LEU A 476 -6.78 -32.57 -16.54
C LEU A 476 -7.17 -33.66 -15.52
N PRO A 477 -6.80 -33.51 -14.23
CA PRO A 477 -7.26 -34.42 -13.19
C PRO A 477 -8.78 -34.42 -13.07
N VAL A 478 -9.36 -35.58 -12.78
CA VAL A 478 -10.81 -35.77 -12.63
C VAL A 478 -11.19 -35.68 -11.17
N ALA A 479 -12.03 -34.71 -10.80
CA ALA A 479 -12.51 -34.51 -9.44
C ALA A 479 -13.99 -34.95 -9.30
N ASP A 480 -14.37 -35.27 -8.08
CA ASP A 480 -15.78 -35.57 -7.74
C ASP A 480 -16.70 -34.39 -8.10
N ALA A 481 -17.90 -34.68 -8.57
CA ALA A 481 -18.89 -33.65 -8.89
C ALA A 481 -19.44 -32.99 -7.59
N THR A 482 -19.33 -31.68 -7.54
CA THR A 482 -19.77 -30.86 -6.40
C THR A 482 -20.64 -29.70 -6.88
N PRO A 483 -21.91 -29.91 -7.23
CA PRO A 483 -22.80 -28.86 -7.69
C PRO A 483 -23.01 -27.82 -6.57
N TYR A 484 -23.04 -26.54 -6.97
CA TYR A 484 -23.30 -25.41 -6.09
C TYR A 484 -24.61 -24.72 -6.51
N GLU A 485 -25.63 -24.85 -5.63
CA GLU A 485 -26.94 -24.23 -5.81
C GLU A 485 -27.26 -23.36 -4.60
N ILE A 486 -27.72 -22.14 -4.82
CA ILE A 486 -28.03 -21.18 -3.77
C ILE A 486 -29.32 -20.40 -4.09
N THR A 487 -30.12 -20.15 -3.05
CA THR A 487 -31.21 -19.17 -3.09
C THR A 487 -30.84 -17.99 -2.20
N PRO A 488 -30.79 -16.73 -2.71
CA PRO A 488 -30.38 -15.57 -1.92
C PRO A 488 -31.21 -15.42 -0.64
N PHE A 489 -30.54 -15.32 0.51
CA PHE A 489 -31.17 -15.12 1.80
C PHE A 489 -30.21 -14.46 2.78
N TRP A 490 -30.54 -13.26 3.30
CA TRP A 490 -29.59 -12.41 4.01
C TRP A 490 -29.95 -12.20 5.48
N ASP A 491 -31.23 -12.02 5.78
CA ASP A 491 -31.78 -11.65 7.08
C ASP A 491 -33.12 -12.38 7.29
N VAL A 492 -33.23 -13.06 8.43
CA VAL A 492 -34.47 -13.79 8.82
C VAL A 492 -35.58 -12.81 9.24
N GLY A 493 -35.20 -11.60 9.60
CA GLY A 493 -36.10 -10.62 10.19
C GLY A 493 -36.45 -10.92 11.67
N GLY A 494 -37.33 -10.12 12.24
CA GLY A 494 -37.78 -10.29 13.64
C GLY A 494 -37.36 -9.09 14.52
N THR A 495 -37.66 -9.20 15.83
CA THR A 495 -37.48 -8.12 16.81
C THR A 495 -36.13 -8.12 17.53
N GLY A 496 -35.36 -9.22 17.43
CA GLY A 496 -34.06 -9.38 18.07
C GLY A 496 -32.92 -8.64 17.32
N ARG A 497 -31.78 -8.48 17.99
CA ARG A 497 -30.57 -7.97 17.32
C ARG A 497 -29.96 -9.03 16.42
N ALA A 498 -29.97 -8.79 15.12
CA ALA A 498 -29.35 -9.61 14.08
C ALA A 498 -28.04 -8.94 13.62
N TRP A 499 -26.92 -9.60 13.81
CA TRP A 499 -25.58 -9.08 13.59
C TRP A 499 -25.13 -9.33 12.16
N LEU A 500 -24.58 -8.30 11.53
CA LEU A 500 -23.93 -8.37 10.22
C LEU A 500 -22.40 -8.33 10.38
N ASP A 501 -21.88 -7.28 11.01
CA ASP A 501 -20.46 -7.14 11.31
C ASP A 501 -20.21 -7.50 12.78
N PHE A 502 -19.53 -8.64 13.00
CA PHE A 502 -19.24 -9.12 14.35
C PHE A 502 -18.10 -8.36 15.01
N GLN A 503 -17.17 -7.79 14.23
CA GLN A 503 -16.01 -7.09 14.76
C GLN A 503 -16.38 -5.68 15.21
N ASN A 504 -17.19 -4.96 14.43
CA ASN A 504 -17.63 -3.60 14.75
C ASN A 504 -19.03 -3.53 15.42
N ASP A 505 -19.61 -4.67 15.74
CA ASP A 505 -20.94 -4.75 16.38
C ASP A 505 -22.03 -4.00 15.58
N VAL A 506 -22.09 -4.21 14.26
CA VAL A 506 -23.13 -3.60 13.41
C VAL A 506 -24.26 -4.60 13.14
N THR A 507 -25.49 -4.14 13.32
CA THR A 507 -26.71 -4.93 13.15
C THR A 507 -27.47 -4.53 11.89
N VAL A 508 -28.42 -5.39 11.48
CA VAL A 508 -29.43 -5.08 10.44
C VAL A 508 -30.16 -3.77 10.76
N LYS A 509 -30.47 -3.54 12.05
CA LYS A 509 -31.13 -2.30 12.51
C LYS A 509 -30.27 -1.07 12.27
N ASP A 510 -28.95 -1.16 12.47
CA ASP A 510 -28.03 -0.02 12.25
C ASP A 510 -28.00 0.39 10.77
N ILE A 511 -28.04 -0.58 9.84
CA ILE A 511 -28.12 -0.28 8.40
C ILE A 511 -29.45 0.40 8.06
N LYS A 512 -30.57 -0.14 8.54
CA LYS A 512 -31.90 0.45 8.32
C LYS A 512 -31.99 1.87 8.92
N GLN A 513 -31.41 2.09 10.09
CA GLN A 513 -31.32 3.42 10.71
C GLN A 513 -30.49 4.39 9.87
N ALA A 514 -29.36 3.96 9.33
CA ALA A 514 -28.55 4.78 8.44
C ALA A 514 -29.34 5.26 7.21
N VAL A 515 -30.16 4.39 6.61
CA VAL A 515 -31.06 4.75 5.50
C VAL A 515 -32.10 5.77 5.90
N GLN A 516 -32.73 5.63 7.09
CA GLN A 516 -33.69 6.59 7.62
C GLN A 516 -33.06 7.97 7.82
N GLU A 517 -31.78 8.01 8.18
CA GLU A 517 -30.99 9.23 8.36
C GLU A 517 -30.30 9.72 7.06
N ASN A 518 -30.76 9.19 5.90
CA ASN A 518 -30.34 9.57 4.55
C ASN A 518 -28.92 9.15 4.12
N PHE A 519 -28.28 8.22 4.82
CA PHE A 519 -27.01 7.60 4.40
C PHE A 519 -27.28 6.40 3.48
N ARG A 520 -27.68 6.67 2.23
CA ARG A 520 -28.19 5.69 1.27
C ARG A 520 -27.15 5.11 0.32
N SER A 521 -25.95 5.70 0.21
CA SER A 521 -24.85 5.13 -0.57
C SER A 521 -24.05 4.17 0.28
N VAL A 522 -23.45 3.16 -0.35
CA VAL A 522 -22.63 2.14 0.30
C VAL A 522 -21.51 2.77 1.14
N GLU A 523 -20.78 3.71 0.56
CA GLU A 523 -19.63 4.35 1.21
C GLU A 523 -20.04 5.25 2.38
N HIS A 524 -21.20 5.92 2.31
CA HIS A 524 -21.73 6.72 3.42
C HIS A 524 -22.27 5.83 4.54
N MET A 525 -23.05 4.80 4.21
CA MET A 525 -23.54 3.82 5.17
C MET A 525 -22.37 3.14 5.90
N LYS A 526 -21.34 2.71 5.17
CA LYS A 526 -20.13 2.12 5.72
C LYS A 526 -19.45 3.01 6.77
N ARG A 527 -19.23 4.31 6.45
CA ARG A 527 -18.59 5.26 7.38
C ARG A 527 -19.46 5.59 8.57
N TYR A 528 -20.76 5.71 8.36
CA TYR A 528 -21.70 6.06 9.41
C TYR A 528 -21.92 4.95 10.43
N THR A 529 -21.98 3.70 9.98
CA THR A 529 -22.19 2.52 10.83
C THR A 529 -20.91 1.83 11.28
N THR A 530 -19.77 2.16 10.67
CA THR A 530 -18.49 1.45 10.74
C THR A 530 -18.50 0.03 10.13
N GLN A 531 -19.53 -0.32 9.33
CA GLN A 531 -19.65 -1.60 8.65
C GLN A 531 -18.43 -1.92 7.80
N GLY A 532 -17.76 -3.06 8.06
CA GLY A 532 -16.61 -3.52 7.30
C GLY A 532 -15.36 -2.61 7.40
N MET A 533 -15.25 -1.81 8.46
CA MET A 533 -14.11 -0.90 8.69
C MET A 533 -13.06 -1.46 9.66
N ALA A 534 -13.29 -2.61 10.25
CA ALA A 534 -12.35 -3.26 11.16
C ALA A 534 -11.25 -4.05 10.42
N THR A 535 -10.39 -4.73 11.17
CA THR A 535 -9.24 -5.47 10.62
C THR A 535 -9.61 -6.64 9.70
N ASP A 536 -10.85 -7.15 9.79
CA ASP A 536 -11.40 -8.15 8.88
C ASP A 536 -11.85 -7.55 7.52
N GLN A 537 -11.91 -6.22 7.40
CA GLN A 537 -12.31 -5.47 6.19
C GLN A 537 -13.70 -5.89 5.66
N GLY A 538 -14.58 -6.38 6.53
CA GLY A 538 -15.93 -6.82 6.17
C GLY A 538 -15.99 -8.06 5.28
N LYS A 539 -14.96 -8.91 5.31
CA LYS A 539 -14.87 -10.12 4.47
C LYS A 539 -16.10 -11.00 4.54
N ASN A 540 -16.66 -11.18 5.76
CA ASN A 540 -17.86 -12.01 5.96
C ASN A 540 -19.16 -11.23 5.83
N SER A 541 -19.14 -9.91 6.00
CA SER A 541 -20.34 -9.09 6.28
C SER A 541 -20.77 -8.19 5.13
N ASN A 542 -19.84 -7.76 4.24
CA ASN A 542 -20.11 -6.70 3.27
C ASN A 542 -21.29 -7.04 2.35
N VAL A 543 -21.37 -8.25 1.76
CA VAL A 543 -22.43 -8.58 0.80
C VAL A 543 -23.80 -8.62 1.46
N ALA A 544 -23.89 -9.21 2.66
CA ALA A 544 -25.16 -9.23 3.43
C ALA A 544 -25.60 -7.80 3.83
N ALA A 545 -24.64 -6.95 4.24
CA ALA A 545 -24.93 -5.54 4.56
C ALA A 545 -25.41 -4.75 3.34
N LEU A 546 -24.83 -5.01 2.16
CA LEU A 546 -25.26 -4.40 0.90
C LEU A 546 -26.67 -4.85 0.49
N ALA A 547 -26.99 -6.11 0.68
CA ALA A 547 -28.31 -6.63 0.41
C ALA A 547 -29.38 -5.98 1.33
N VAL A 548 -29.08 -5.87 2.63
CA VAL A 548 -29.95 -5.15 3.58
C VAL A 548 -30.09 -3.67 3.21
N LEU A 549 -29.02 -3.02 2.74
CA LEU A 549 -29.07 -1.63 2.26
C LEU A 549 -29.92 -1.49 1.00
N ALA A 550 -29.78 -2.42 0.05
CA ALA A 550 -30.55 -2.49 -1.18
C ALA A 550 -32.05 -2.58 -0.88
N ASP A 551 -32.46 -3.54 -0.04
CA ASP A 551 -33.84 -3.72 0.41
C ASP A 551 -34.37 -2.45 1.10
N ALA A 552 -33.62 -1.86 2.02
CA ALA A 552 -34.00 -0.68 2.77
C ALA A 552 -34.13 0.57 1.89
N THR A 553 -33.45 0.63 0.76
CA THR A 553 -33.49 1.75 -0.19
C THR A 553 -34.41 1.51 -1.39
N GLY A 554 -35.01 0.30 -1.50
CA GLY A 554 -35.83 -0.14 -2.64
C GLY A 554 -35.05 -0.25 -3.97
N ARG A 555 -33.75 -0.58 -3.91
CA ARG A 555 -32.87 -0.75 -5.07
C ARG A 555 -32.48 -2.22 -5.22
N GLY A 556 -32.01 -2.58 -6.40
CA GLY A 556 -31.32 -3.85 -6.61
C GLY A 556 -29.91 -3.84 -6.01
N ILE A 557 -29.35 -5.00 -5.73
CA ILE A 557 -27.95 -5.15 -5.26
C ILE A 557 -26.96 -4.58 -6.31
N PRO A 558 -27.11 -4.86 -7.62
CA PRO A 558 -26.26 -4.27 -8.65
C PRO A 558 -26.24 -2.74 -8.64
N GLU A 559 -27.41 -2.12 -8.46
CA GLU A 559 -27.58 -0.67 -8.42
C GLU A 559 -27.01 -0.04 -7.14
N THR A 560 -27.08 -0.77 -6.03
CA THR A 560 -26.49 -0.36 -4.75
C THR A 560 -24.98 -0.39 -4.84
N GLY A 561 -24.41 -1.35 -5.58
CA GLY A 561 -22.99 -1.49 -5.79
C GLY A 561 -22.26 -2.13 -4.60
N THR A 562 -20.95 -2.08 -4.62
CA THR A 562 -20.09 -2.64 -3.57
C THR A 562 -19.12 -1.61 -3.02
N THR A 563 -18.51 -1.92 -1.88
CA THR A 563 -17.47 -1.10 -1.25
C THR A 563 -16.19 -1.11 -2.09
N THR A 564 -15.43 -0.02 -2.06
CA THR A 564 -14.09 0.05 -2.65
C THR A 564 -13.08 -0.57 -1.70
N PHE A 565 -12.40 -1.63 -2.15
CA PHE A 565 -11.28 -2.22 -1.42
C PHE A 565 -9.98 -1.49 -1.74
N ARG A 566 -9.11 -1.32 -0.74
CA ARG A 566 -7.83 -0.61 -0.85
C ARG A 566 -6.70 -1.44 -0.25
N PRO A 567 -5.47 -1.38 -0.80
CA PRO A 567 -4.33 -2.01 -0.19
C PRO A 567 -3.88 -1.25 1.09
N PRO A 568 -3.32 -1.96 2.11
CA PRO A 568 -3.27 -3.41 2.21
C PRO A 568 -4.64 -3.99 2.62
N TYR A 569 -5.04 -5.12 2.04
CA TYR A 569 -6.32 -5.77 2.35
C TYR A 569 -6.29 -6.58 3.65
N VAL A 570 -5.13 -6.82 4.18
CA VAL A 570 -4.88 -7.46 5.48
C VAL A 570 -4.00 -6.55 6.33
N PRO A 571 -4.05 -6.64 7.66
CA PRO A 571 -3.10 -5.91 8.51
C PRO A 571 -1.65 -6.27 8.18
N VAL A 572 -0.81 -5.25 8.03
CA VAL A 572 0.64 -5.36 7.83
C VAL A 572 1.32 -4.66 8.98
N ALA A 573 2.31 -5.30 9.60
CA ALA A 573 3.05 -4.71 10.70
C ALA A 573 3.87 -3.50 10.22
N LEU A 574 3.88 -2.42 10.98
CA LEU A 574 4.72 -1.24 10.69
C LEU A 574 6.21 -1.61 10.63
N ALA A 575 6.63 -2.58 11.44
CA ALA A 575 8.00 -3.08 11.43
C ALA A 575 8.39 -3.70 10.08
N ALA A 576 7.51 -4.49 9.44
CA ALA A 576 7.75 -5.04 8.11
C ALA A 576 7.85 -3.94 7.05
N LEU A 577 7.00 -2.91 7.12
CA LEU A 577 7.09 -1.73 6.24
C LEU A 577 8.33 -0.88 6.53
N GLY A 578 8.78 -0.83 7.79
CA GLY A 578 9.96 -0.11 8.23
C GLY A 578 11.28 -0.82 7.92
N ALA A 579 11.26 -2.15 7.68
CA ALA A 579 12.45 -2.96 7.37
C ALA A 579 13.59 -2.77 8.38
N GLY A 580 13.28 -2.95 9.67
CA GLY A 580 14.28 -2.82 10.76
C GLY A 580 14.64 -1.39 11.14
N GLY A 581 13.98 -0.38 10.59
CA GLY A 581 14.15 1.00 11.05
C GLY A 581 13.65 1.18 12.48
N HIS A 582 14.53 1.56 13.40
CA HIS A 582 14.21 1.83 14.80
C HIS A 582 14.47 3.30 15.12
N GLY A 583 13.56 3.95 15.86
CA GLY A 583 13.71 5.33 16.24
C GLY A 583 14.00 6.24 15.05
N LYS A 584 15.15 6.92 15.06
CA LYS A 584 15.58 7.74 13.92
C LYS A 584 15.93 6.94 12.66
N GLY A 585 16.22 5.65 12.77
CA GLY A 585 16.41 4.77 11.62
C GLY A 585 15.11 4.51 10.84
N PHE A 586 13.94 4.65 11.47
CA PHE A 586 12.63 4.57 10.81
C PHE A 586 12.33 5.83 9.97
N ALA A 587 12.73 6.99 10.48
CA ALA A 587 12.69 8.27 9.78
C ALA A 587 14.07 8.94 9.96
N PRO A 588 15.09 8.50 9.20
CA PRO A 588 16.45 8.93 9.41
C PRO A 588 16.61 10.42 9.15
N GLU A 589 17.34 11.08 10.04
CA GLU A 589 17.86 12.43 9.79
C GLU A 589 19.18 12.31 9.05
N ARG A 590 19.30 13.00 7.93
CA ARG A 590 20.55 13.11 7.17
C ARG A 590 21.11 14.49 7.39
N LEU A 591 22.33 14.55 7.92
CA LEU A 591 23.00 15.82 8.22
C LEU A 591 24.08 16.11 7.19
N LEU A 592 24.19 17.38 6.79
CA LEU A 592 25.27 17.89 5.97
C LEU A 592 26.58 17.86 6.76
N THR A 593 27.71 17.81 6.04
CA THR A 593 29.02 18.01 6.67
C THR A 593 29.18 19.43 7.23
N SER A 594 28.42 20.39 6.71
CA SER A 594 28.34 21.79 7.18
C SER A 594 27.27 22.04 8.24
N ASP A 595 26.51 21.01 8.68
CA ASP A 595 25.34 21.18 9.56
C ASP A 595 25.70 21.89 10.87
N ARG A 596 26.76 21.44 11.56
CA ARG A 596 27.21 22.01 12.82
C ARG A 596 27.55 23.51 12.68
N MET A 597 28.39 23.87 11.70
CA MET A 597 28.78 25.26 11.45
C MET A 597 27.59 26.13 11.02
N SER A 598 26.65 25.57 10.27
CA SER A 598 25.44 26.30 9.88
C SER A 598 24.56 26.65 11.07
N ARG A 599 24.37 25.70 11.99
CA ARG A 599 23.63 25.92 13.26
C ARG A 599 24.35 26.89 14.21
N GLU A 600 25.67 26.79 14.32
CA GLU A 600 26.50 27.74 15.11
C GLU A 600 26.38 29.18 14.58
N ARG A 601 26.12 29.37 13.27
CA ARG A 601 25.80 30.64 12.65
C ARG A 601 24.35 31.07 12.75
N GLY A 602 23.53 30.33 13.50
CA GLY A 602 22.13 30.64 13.74
C GLY A 602 21.18 30.28 12.59
N ALA A 603 21.63 29.52 11.58
CA ALA A 603 20.78 29.16 10.44
C ALA A 603 19.61 28.27 10.87
N PRO A 604 18.34 28.65 10.62
CA PRO A 604 17.20 27.75 10.73
C PRO A 604 17.34 26.64 9.68
N MET A 605 17.13 25.40 10.13
CA MET A 605 17.26 24.23 9.27
C MET A 605 15.89 23.77 8.77
N VAL A 606 15.78 23.44 7.48
CA VAL A 606 14.56 22.89 6.86
C VAL A 606 14.84 21.52 6.27
N GLU A 607 13.85 20.64 6.33
CA GLU A 607 13.93 19.29 5.78
C GLU A 607 13.75 19.32 4.24
N ALA A 608 14.66 18.65 3.54
CA ALA A 608 14.60 18.43 2.11
C ALA A 608 15.01 16.98 1.81
N GLY A 609 14.04 16.10 1.54
CA GLY A 609 14.27 14.69 1.25
C GLY A 609 15.07 13.96 2.34
N LEU A 610 14.70 14.12 3.60
CA LEU A 610 15.35 13.61 4.82
C LEU A 610 16.64 14.32 5.21
N TRP A 611 17.16 15.25 4.39
CA TRP A 611 18.29 16.08 4.74
C TRP A 611 17.85 17.36 5.43
N TYR A 612 18.62 17.81 6.43
CA TYR A 612 18.47 19.15 6.99
C TYR A 612 19.38 20.12 6.25
N ARG A 613 18.81 21.21 5.72
CA ARG A 613 19.51 22.25 4.98
C ARG A 613 19.27 23.63 5.58
N PRO A 614 20.26 24.55 5.57
CA PRO A 614 20.05 25.93 6.01
C PRO A 614 18.98 26.63 5.16
N SER A 615 17.98 27.23 5.81
CA SER A 615 16.96 28.04 5.16
C SER A 615 17.55 29.39 4.74
N TYR A 616 18.19 30.06 5.70
CA TYR A 616 18.93 31.32 5.53
C TYR A 616 19.93 31.47 6.68
N PHE A 617 20.85 32.45 6.57
CA PHE A 617 21.85 32.77 7.59
C PHE A 617 21.58 34.18 8.15
N PRO A 618 20.99 34.30 9.37
CA PRO A 618 20.64 35.58 9.96
C PRO A 618 21.88 36.40 10.33
N GLN A 619 21.76 37.74 10.29
CA GLN A 619 22.77 38.69 10.80
C GLN A 619 22.14 39.56 11.89
N GLU A 620 23.01 40.15 12.69
CA GLU A 620 22.60 41.07 13.76
C GLU A 620 21.78 42.23 13.18
N GLY A 621 20.62 42.54 13.81
CA GLY A 621 19.71 43.58 13.34
C GLY A 621 18.60 43.08 12.39
N GLU A 622 18.70 41.87 11.84
CA GLU A 622 17.64 41.26 11.03
C GLU A 622 16.54 40.69 11.93
N THR A 623 15.28 41.07 11.69
CA THR A 623 14.13 40.70 12.56
C THR A 623 13.27 39.61 11.96
N HIS A 624 13.39 39.33 10.66
CA HIS A 624 12.66 38.29 9.98
C HIS A 624 13.45 37.73 8.77
N TRP A 625 13.14 36.50 8.41
CA TRP A 625 13.82 35.67 7.40
C TRP A 625 14.02 36.39 6.04
N ARG A 626 13.07 37.26 5.68
CA ARG A 626 13.09 37.96 4.40
C ARG A 626 14.27 38.92 4.26
N GLN A 627 14.65 39.63 5.33
CA GLN A 627 15.80 40.55 5.31
C GLN A 627 17.09 39.79 5.03
N ALA A 628 17.29 38.63 5.67
CA ALA A 628 18.41 37.73 5.42
C ALA A 628 18.40 37.21 3.98
N CYS A 629 17.27 36.74 3.49
CA CYS A 629 17.10 36.21 2.13
C CYS A 629 17.45 37.30 1.08
N ASP A 630 16.91 38.52 1.21
CA ASP A 630 17.14 39.61 0.27
C ASP A 630 18.61 40.02 0.27
N ARG A 631 19.26 40.08 1.41
CA ARG A 631 20.70 40.36 1.54
C ARG A 631 21.53 39.24 0.89
N GLU A 632 21.20 37.98 1.13
CA GLU A 632 21.91 36.85 0.54
C GLU A 632 21.80 36.87 -1.00
N VAL A 633 20.61 37.14 -1.55
CA VAL A 633 20.41 37.27 -3.00
C VAL A 633 21.32 38.38 -3.57
N GLN A 634 21.30 39.56 -2.96
CA GLN A 634 22.13 40.69 -3.39
C GLN A 634 23.64 40.39 -3.26
N MET A 635 24.05 39.70 -2.22
CA MET A 635 25.42 39.25 -2.02
C MET A 635 25.87 38.30 -3.15
N VAL A 636 25.05 37.29 -3.50
CA VAL A 636 25.37 36.38 -4.63
C VAL A 636 25.45 37.14 -5.95
N ARG A 637 24.56 38.12 -6.18
CA ARG A 637 24.51 38.89 -7.41
C ARG A 637 25.74 39.85 -7.57
N ASN A 638 26.26 40.33 -6.46
CA ASN A 638 27.28 41.39 -6.49
C ASN A 638 28.70 40.93 -6.11
N THR A 639 28.83 39.84 -5.33
CA THR A 639 30.10 39.31 -4.82
C THR A 639 30.23 37.80 -5.03
N VAL A 640 30.17 37.02 -3.95
CA VAL A 640 30.19 35.55 -3.99
C VAL A 640 29.43 34.91 -2.81
N GLY A 641 28.61 33.94 -3.12
CA GLY A 641 27.91 33.15 -2.13
C GLY A 641 28.30 31.67 -2.13
N ILE A 642 28.27 31.06 -0.96
CA ILE A 642 28.55 29.65 -0.74
C ILE A 642 27.28 28.97 -0.26
N CYS A 643 26.82 27.94 -1.00
CA CYS A 643 25.67 27.10 -0.59
C CYS A 643 26.07 25.63 -0.57
N ASP A 644 25.70 24.92 0.50
CA ASP A 644 25.89 23.47 0.55
C ASP A 644 24.84 22.77 -0.33
N VAL A 645 25.30 22.07 -1.36
CA VAL A 645 24.49 21.29 -2.30
C VAL A 645 24.80 19.79 -2.22
N SER A 646 25.41 19.36 -1.13
CA SER A 646 25.77 17.95 -0.89
C SER A 646 24.58 17.00 -0.92
N THR A 647 23.36 17.49 -0.75
CA THR A 647 22.14 16.69 -0.72
C THR A 647 21.68 16.21 -2.09
N LEU A 648 22.14 16.82 -3.17
CA LEU A 648 21.82 16.35 -4.53
C LEU A 648 22.23 14.89 -4.67
N GLY A 649 21.35 14.05 -5.19
CA GLY A 649 21.67 12.67 -5.47
C GLY A 649 22.87 12.57 -6.40
N LYS A 650 23.86 11.76 -6.08
CA LYS A 650 25.06 11.50 -6.89
C LYS A 650 25.14 10.01 -7.16
N ILE A 651 25.08 9.62 -8.42
CA ILE A 651 25.17 8.23 -8.86
C ILE A 651 26.39 8.10 -9.76
N ASP A 652 27.32 7.28 -9.34
CA ASP A 652 28.53 6.92 -10.11
C ASP A 652 28.19 5.78 -11.06
N ILE A 653 28.50 5.90 -12.34
CA ILE A 653 28.11 4.98 -13.39
C ILE A 653 29.37 4.62 -14.19
N GLN A 654 29.68 3.33 -14.27
CA GLN A 654 30.87 2.81 -14.95
C GLN A 654 30.52 1.58 -15.78
N GLY A 655 31.25 1.40 -16.88
CA GLY A 655 31.13 0.23 -17.75
C GLY A 655 31.17 0.57 -19.22
N PRO A 656 31.52 -0.40 -20.09
CA PRO A 656 31.57 -0.18 -21.54
C PRO A 656 30.27 0.36 -22.12
N ASP A 657 29.13 -0.07 -21.56
CA ASP A 657 27.80 0.30 -22.02
C ASP A 657 27.16 1.46 -21.24
N ALA A 658 27.93 2.13 -20.37
CA ALA A 658 27.40 3.26 -19.56
C ALA A 658 26.76 4.36 -20.41
N ALA A 659 27.34 4.68 -21.57
CA ALA A 659 26.79 5.68 -22.50
C ALA A 659 25.44 5.21 -23.11
N ALA A 660 25.34 3.95 -23.50
CA ALA A 660 24.13 3.36 -24.06
C ALA A 660 23.01 3.27 -23.02
N PHE A 661 23.35 2.92 -21.78
CA PHE A 661 22.43 2.90 -20.66
C PHE A 661 21.85 4.28 -20.34
N LEU A 662 22.74 5.33 -20.29
CA LEU A 662 22.30 6.71 -20.09
C LEU A 662 21.45 7.21 -21.26
N ASP A 663 21.76 6.83 -22.49
CA ASP A 663 20.93 7.18 -23.66
C ASP A 663 19.55 6.54 -23.60
N PHE A 664 19.40 5.38 -22.99
CA PHE A 664 18.11 4.74 -22.79
C PHE A 664 17.29 5.36 -21.65
N LEU A 665 17.97 5.86 -20.59
CA LEU A 665 17.31 6.53 -19.46
C LEU A 665 16.87 7.97 -19.78
N TYR A 666 17.71 8.74 -20.45
CA TYR A 666 17.48 10.16 -20.67
C TYR A 666 16.88 10.45 -22.05
N THR A 667 16.11 11.53 -22.14
CA THR A 667 15.52 11.98 -23.40
C THR A 667 16.56 12.49 -24.41
N ASN A 668 17.65 13.09 -23.94
CA ASN A 668 18.74 13.60 -24.73
C ASN A 668 19.96 12.66 -24.74
N SER A 669 20.85 12.77 -25.74
CA SER A 669 21.95 11.83 -25.90
C SER A 669 23.14 12.12 -24.97
N PHE A 670 23.68 11.08 -24.33
CA PHE A 670 24.91 11.11 -23.54
C PHE A 670 26.08 10.40 -24.21
N ALA A 671 25.82 9.55 -25.19
CA ALA A 671 26.87 8.92 -26.00
C ALA A 671 27.74 9.99 -26.71
N SER A 672 27.16 11.10 -27.16
CA SER A 672 27.84 12.23 -27.79
C SER A 672 28.52 13.18 -26.80
N LEU A 673 28.40 12.98 -25.49
CA LEU A 673 29.04 13.84 -24.50
C LEU A 673 30.55 13.59 -24.45
N LYS A 674 31.35 14.66 -24.68
CA LYS A 674 32.80 14.56 -24.62
C LYS A 674 33.31 14.43 -23.18
N GLN A 675 34.39 13.71 -22.96
CA GLN A 675 35.05 13.65 -21.65
C GLN A 675 35.39 15.05 -21.13
N GLY A 676 35.21 15.27 -19.83
CA GLY A 676 35.41 16.58 -19.19
C GLY A 676 34.25 17.56 -19.43
N ARG A 677 33.13 17.10 -19.97
CA ARG A 677 31.91 17.89 -20.18
C ARG A 677 30.76 17.43 -19.31
N VAL A 678 29.86 18.36 -19.04
CA VAL A 678 28.61 18.15 -18.32
C VAL A 678 27.45 18.41 -19.27
N ARG A 679 26.35 17.69 -19.11
CA ARG A 679 25.10 17.90 -19.84
C ARG A 679 23.92 17.81 -18.89
N TYR A 680 23.00 18.76 -19.00
CA TYR A 680 21.71 18.68 -18.33
C TYR A 680 20.83 17.66 -19.04
N GLY A 681 20.16 16.80 -18.29
CA GLY A 681 19.35 15.69 -18.77
C GLY A 681 17.94 15.70 -18.18
N LEU A 682 16.99 15.16 -18.92
CA LEU A 682 15.62 14.98 -18.51
C LEU A 682 15.24 13.50 -18.62
N MET A 683 14.69 12.94 -17.55
CA MET A 683 14.16 11.57 -17.50
C MET A 683 12.64 11.59 -17.58
N LEU A 684 12.08 10.64 -18.33
CA LEU A 684 10.64 10.38 -18.38
C LEU A 684 10.29 9.07 -17.70
N ARG A 685 9.09 9.01 -17.17
CA ARG A 685 8.43 7.74 -16.86
C ARG A 685 7.93 7.10 -18.16
N GLU A 686 7.56 5.84 -18.10
CA GLU A 686 7.04 5.07 -19.24
C GLU A 686 5.78 5.71 -19.85
N ASP A 687 4.98 6.41 -19.05
CA ASP A 687 3.76 7.12 -19.48
C ASP A 687 4.02 8.47 -20.20
N GLY A 688 5.29 8.86 -20.35
CA GLY A 688 5.72 10.06 -21.06
C GLY A 688 5.77 11.33 -20.23
N HIS A 689 5.48 11.27 -18.92
CA HIS A 689 5.63 12.40 -18.01
C HIS A 689 7.04 12.48 -17.43
N VAL A 690 7.46 13.68 -17.04
CA VAL A 690 8.77 13.91 -16.45
C VAL A 690 8.87 13.21 -15.09
N MET A 691 9.95 12.46 -14.87
CA MET A 691 10.26 11.81 -13.61
C MET A 691 11.23 12.64 -12.76
N ASP A 692 12.35 13.06 -13.35
CA ASP A 692 13.39 13.87 -12.70
C ASP A 692 14.25 14.57 -13.74
N ASP A 693 15.00 15.55 -13.29
CA ASP A 693 16.00 16.25 -14.07
C ASP A 693 17.34 16.32 -13.32
N GLY A 694 18.42 16.55 -14.03
CA GLY A 694 19.72 16.66 -13.39
C GLY A 694 20.85 16.85 -14.38
N THR A 695 22.07 16.85 -13.86
CA THR A 695 23.27 16.93 -14.69
C THR A 695 24.00 15.60 -14.72
N CYS A 696 24.62 15.28 -15.86
CA CYS A 696 25.51 14.15 -15.98
C CYS A 696 26.85 14.60 -16.57
N ALA A 697 27.93 14.28 -15.86
CA ALA A 697 29.30 14.61 -16.24
C ALA A 697 30.01 13.35 -16.74
N ARG A 698 30.72 13.44 -17.87
CA ARG A 698 31.60 12.35 -18.34
C ARG A 698 32.99 12.55 -17.76
N LEU A 699 33.33 11.73 -16.75
CA LEU A 699 34.59 11.82 -16.02
C LEU A 699 35.72 11.09 -16.74
N GLY A 700 35.43 9.99 -17.40
CA GLY A 700 36.36 9.13 -18.14
C GLY A 700 35.76 8.59 -19.43
N ALA A 701 36.43 7.65 -20.09
CA ALA A 701 35.93 7.00 -21.30
C ALA A 701 34.59 6.33 -21.04
N ASP A 702 34.54 5.54 -19.99
CA ASP A 702 33.38 4.70 -19.61
C ASP A 702 32.92 5.01 -18.17
N HIS A 703 33.15 6.26 -17.71
CA HIS A 703 32.87 6.70 -16.36
C HIS A 703 32.06 8.00 -16.38
N TYR A 704 30.88 7.98 -15.76
CA TYR A 704 29.96 9.10 -15.65
C TYR A 704 29.57 9.34 -14.20
N LEU A 705 29.24 10.58 -13.87
CA LEU A 705 28.61 10.98 -12.62
C LEU A 705 27.30 11.69 -12.94
N MET A 706 26.20 11.09 -12.50
CA MET A 706 24.87 11.66 -12.63
C MET A 706 24.46 12.34 -11.33
N THR A 707 23.82 13.51 -11.42
CA THR A 707 23.11 14.14 -10.29
C THR A 707 21.62 14.07 -10.49
N THR A 708 20.86 14.01 -9.38
CA THR A 708 19.41 14.02 -9.34
C THR A 708 18.92 15.08 -8.37
N THR A 709 17.64 15.42 -8.40
CA THR A 709 17.05 16.19 -7.29
C THR A 709 17.22 15.44 -5.97
N THR A 710 17.33 16.19 -4.87
CA THR A 710 17.55 15.61 -3.53
C THR A 710 16.49 14.58 -3.17
N ALA A 711 15.21 14.90 -3.38
CA ALA A 711 14.10 14.04 -3.02
C ALA A 711 13.96 12.82 -3.95
N ALA A 712 14.38 12.93 -5.21
CA ALA A 712 14.23 11.87 -6.20
C ALA A 712 15.41 10.87 -6.22
N ALA A 713 16.50 11.10 -5.48
CA ALA A 713 17.71 10.27 -5.52
C ALA A 713 17.44 8.78 -5.38
N GLY A 714 16.62 8.37 -4.39
CA GLY A 714 16.24 6.98 -4.19
C GLY A 714 15.28 6.44 -5.25
N GLN A 715 14.42 7.29 -5.80
CA GLN A 715 13.50 6.91 -6.88
C GLN A 715 14.27 6.64 -8.18
N VAL A 716 15.20 7.51 -8.53
CA VAL A 716 16.06 7.35 -9.72
C VAL A 716 16.91 6.09 -9.59
N MET A 717 17.51 5.82 -8.44
CA MET A 717 18.28 4.59 -8.22
C MET A 717 17.43 3.34 -8.47
N ARG A 718 16.24 3.27 -7.89
CA ARG A 718 15.31 2.14 -8.12
C ARG A 718 14.88 2.00 -9.58
N HIS A 719 14.69 3.12 -10.26
CA HIS A 719 14.37 3.14 -11.68
C HIS A 719 15.51 2.59 -12.53
N MET A 720 16.75 2.98 -12.23
CA MET A 720 17.94 2.45 -12.90
C MET A 720 18.09 0.94 -12.68
N ASP A 721 17.87 0.45 -11.46
CA ASP A 721 17.87 -0.99 -11.13
C ASP A 721 16.81 -1.74 -11.96
N PHE A 722 15.58 -1.22 -11.99
CA PHE A 722 14.49 -1.80 -12.80
C PHE A 722 14.84 -1.84 -14.29
N VAL A 723 15.37 -0.75 -14.84
CA VAL A 723 15.75 -0.67 -16.25
C VAL A 723 16.87 -1.66 -16.57
N HIS A 724 17.91 -1.72 -15.75
CA HIS A 724 19.04 -2.61 -15.98
C HIS A 724 18.63 -4.08 -15.86
N GLN A 725 17.95 -4.45 -14.78
CA GLN A 725 17.59 -5.84 -14.53
C GLN A 725 16.44 -6.36 -15.40
N GLY A 726 15.46 -5.50 -15.70
CA GLY A 726 14.22 -5.88 -16.39
C GLY A 726 14.17 -5.57 -17.88
N LEU A 727 14.71 -4.43 -18.31
CA LEU A 727 14.57 -3.95 -19.69
C LEU A 727 15.87 -4.10 -20.50
N ARG A 728 17.02 -3.88 -19.86
CA ARG A 728 18.33 -3.90 -20.54
C ARG A 728 19.37 -4.71 -19.74
N PRO A 729 19.09 -5.98 -19.42
CA PRO A 729 20.04 -6.86 -18.73
C PRO A 729 21.26 -7.24 -19.60
N ASP A 730 21.20 -6.92 -20.88
CA ASP A 730 22.25 -7.13 -21.87
C ASP A 730 23.42 -6.14 -21.73
N LEU A 731 23.24 -5.00 -21.02
CA LEU A 731 24.25 -3.95 -20.92
C LEU A 731 25.27 -4.23 -19.80
N ASP A 732 26.55 -4.11 -20.13
CA ASP A 732 27.65 -4.18 -19.16
C ASP A 732 27.86 -2.80 -18.53
N VAL A 733 27.11 -2.54 -17.45
CA VAL A 733 27.14 -1.28 -16.70
C VAL A 733 26.95 -1.53 -15.21
N SER A 734 27.73 -0.86 -14.40
CA SER A 734 27.57 -0.83 -12.93
C SER A 734 27.28 0.60 -12.47
N PHE A 735 26.42 0.76 -11.48
CA PHE A 735 26.10 2.06 -10.91
C PHE A 735 25.86 1.94 -9.41
N THR A 736 26.25 3.00 -8.69
CA THR A 736 26.10 3.06 -7.23
C THR A 736 25.84 4.48 -6.75
N SER A 737 25.06 4.62 -5.67
CA SER A 737 24.88 5.93 -5.03
C SER A 737 26.14 6.31 -4.26
N VAL A 738 26.66 7.48 -4.58
CA VAL A 738 27.83 8.08 -3.90
C VAL A 738 27.46 9.42 -3.23
N THR A 739 26.16 9.62 -2.94
CA THR A 739 25.65 10.88 -2.38
C THR A 739 26.37 11.26 -1.10
N GLU A 740 26.50 10.32 -0.17
CA GLU A 740 27.15 10.55 1.13
C GLU A 740 28.68 10.52 1.08
N HIS A 741 29.27 10.11 -0.03
CA HIS A 741 30.73 10.07 -0.18
C HIS A 741 31.35 11.43 -0.52
N TRP A 742 30.53 12.38 -1.00
CA TRP A 742 31.00 13.68 -1.49
C TRP A 742 30.26 14.83 -0.83
N ALA A 743 31.00 15.71 -0.16
CA ALA A 743 30.52 17.04 0.20
C ALA A 743 30.70 17.97 -0.99
N GLN A 744 29.67 18.70 -1.37
CA GLN A 744 29.64 19.53 -2.58
C GLN A 744 29.06 20.91 -2.25
N PHE A 745 29.77 21.94 -2.67
CA PHE A 745 29.42 23.35 -2.40
C PHE A 745 29.30 24.12 -3.71
N ALA A 746 28.17 24.81 -3.87
CA ALA A 746 28.04 25.83 -4.93
C ALA A 746 28.76 27.11 -4.51
N VAL A 747 29.63 27.60 -5.39
CA VAL A 747 30.33 28.86 -5.28
C VAL A 747 29.83 29.77 -6.41
N ALA A 748 28.97 30.73 -6.09
CA ALA A 748 28.22 31.50 -7.09
C ALA A 748 28.39 33.01 -6.92
N GLY A 749 28.56 33.71 -8.01
CA GLY A 749 28.70 35.16 -8.09
C GLY A 749 29.89 35.60 -8.93
N PRO A 750 30.00 36.89 -9.21
CA PRO A 750 31.07 37.44 -10.03
C PRO A 750 32.49 37.08 -9.53
N GLU A 751 32.71 37.05 -8.22
CA GLU A 751 33.99 36.74 -7.59
C GLU A 751 34.26 35.23 -7.41
N ALA A 752 33.36 34.36 -7.84
CA ALA A 752 33.47 32.91 -7.63
C ALA A 752 34.76 32.31 -8.18
N ARG A 753 35.21 32.76 -9.36
CA ARG A 753 36.48 32.32 -9.97
C ARG A 753 37.71 32.84 -9.21
N ALA A 754 37.65 34.08 -8.75
CA ALA A 754 38.73 34.68 -7.96
C ALA A 754 38.91 33.92 -6.64
N LEU A 755 37.82 33.63 -5.95
CA LEU A 755 37.81 32.81 -4.74
C LEU A 755 38.46 31.45 -4.99
N LEU A 756 37.98 30.69 -6.00
CA LEU A 756 38.50 29.38 -6.31
C LEU A 756 39.96 29.38 -6.70
N ASN A 757 40.40 30.36 -7.48
CA ASN A 757 41.82 30.54 -7.86
C ASN A 757 42.74 30.90 -6.67
N GLY A 758 42.16 31.34 -5.56
CA GLY A 758 42.89 31.58 -4.30
C GLY A 758 43.07 30.33 -3.43
N ILE A 759 42.36 29.19 -3.74
CA ILE A 759 42.45 27.99 -2.94
C ILE A 759 42.83 26.72 -3.72
N LEU A 760 42.65 26.70 -5.05
CA LEU A 760 43.06 25.60 -5.90
C LEU A 760 44.56 25.58 -6.17
N ASP A 761 45.17 24.39 -6.21
CA ASP A 761 46.59 24.21 -6.51
C ASP A 761 46.96 24.68 -7.92
N ARG A 762 46.00 24.70 -8.84
CA ARG A 762 46.16 25.23 -10.21
C ARG A 762 44.99 26.13 -10.59
N LYS A 763 45.30 27.30 -11.08
CA LYS A 763 44.29 28.30 -11.51
C LYS A 763 43.44 27.81 -12.69
N ILE A 764 42.18 28.21 -12.66
CA ILE A 764 41.16 27.93 -13.70
C ILE A 764 40.80 29.20 -14.46
N SER A 765 40.38 29.04 -15.72
CA SER A 765 39.90 30.08 -16.61
C SER A 765 38.79 29.59 -17.51
N ASN A 766 38.12 30.45 -18.28
CA ASN A 766 37.10 30.00 -19.26
C ASN A 766 37.65 29.01 -20.29
N LYS A 767 38.95 29.12 -20.64
CA LYS A 767 39.65 28.24 -21.58
C LYS A 767 39.90 26.87 -20.96
N THR A 768 40.30 26.79 -19.68
CA THR A 768 40.68 25.54 -19.01
C THR A 768 39.49 24.83 -18.38
N LEU A 769 38.41 25.55 -18.07
CA LEU A 769 37.13 25.04 -17.58
C LEU A 769 35.98 25.88 -18.16
N PRO A 770 35.51 25.61 -19.37
CA PRO A 770 34.42 26.33 -20.01
C PRO A 770 33.08 26.00 -19.33
N TYR A 771 32.04 26.81 -19.56
CA TYR A 771 30.67 26.54 -19.08
C TYR A 771 30.23 25.14 -19.48
N MET A 772 29.51 24.42 -18.56
CA MET A 772 29.21 23.00 -18.64
C MET A 772 30.48 22.14 -18.81
N GLY A 773 31.53 22.48 -18.10
CA GLY A 773 32.77 21.70 -18.01
C GLY A 773 32.93 21.01 -16.65
N TYR A 774 33.65 19.90 -16.66
CA TYR A 774 34.14 19.19 -15.50
C TYR A 774 35.65 19.10 -15.51
N LYS A 775 36.27 19.17 -14.36
CA LYS A 775 37.71 18.96 -14.18
C LYS A 775 38.03 18.37 -12.83
N ALA A 776 38.86 17.31 -12.81
CA ALA A 776 39.50 16.88 -11.59
C ALA A 776 40.55 17.93 -11.18
N VAL A 777 40.53 18.38 -9.94
CA VAL A 777 41.38 19.39 -9.36
C VAL A 777 42.01 18.93 -8.06
N GLN A 778 42.99 19.64 -7.56
CA GLN A 778 43.58 19.42 -6.24
C GLN A 778 43.44 20.67 -5.40
N LEU A 779 43.27 20.46 -4.11
CA LEU A 779 43.09 21.46 -3.10
C LEU A 779 44.00 21.10 -1.90
N GLY A 780 45.16 21.74 -1.79
CA GLY A 780 46.12 21.35 -0.74
C GLY A 780 46.53 19.89 -0.80
N GLY A 781 46.66 19.31 -2.01
CA GLY A 781 46.98 17.90 -2.23
C GLY A 781 45.77 16.94 -2.13
N ILE A 782 44.59 17.42 -1.79
CA ILE A 782 43.35 16.62 -1.73
C ILE A 782 42.69 16.60 -3.12
N ALA A 783 42.39 15.43 -3.65
CA ALA A 783 41.67 15.27 -4.89
C ALA A 783 40.22 15.74 -4.76
N ALA A 784 39.82 16.63 -5.68
CA ALA A 784 38.50 17.24 -5.72
C ALA A 784 37.90 17.20 -7.12
N ARG A 785 36.59 17.34 -7.21
CA ARG A 785 35.83 17.43 -8.46
C ARG A 785 35.31 18.87 -8.60
N LEU A 786 35.53 19.50 -9.75
CA LEU A 786 35.04 20.84 -10.01
C LEU A 786 34.18 20.85 -11.28
N PHE A 787 32.94 21.29 -11.12
CA PHE A 787 31.96 21.42 -12.18
C PHE A 787 31.65 22.90 -12.41
N ARG A 788 31.65 23.38 -13.65
CA ARG A 788 31.20 24.71 -13.99
C ARG A 788 29.75 24.70 -14.42
N ILE A 789 28.88 24.64 -13.44
CA ILE A 789 27.41 24.62 -13.56
C ILE A 789 26.82 25.65 -12.60
N SER A 790 25.57 26.07 -12.83
CA SER A 790 24.92 27.10 -12.03
C SER A 790 23.42 26.84 -11.93
N PHE A 791 22.90 26.84 -10.72
CA PHE A 791 21.48 26.89 -10.45
C PHE A 791 20.99 28.26 -9.95
N SER A 792 21.90 29.14 -9.57
CA SER A 792 21.62 30.54 -9.19
C SER A 792 21.46 31.49 -10.38
N GLY A 793 21.82 31.05 -11.60
CA GLY A 793 21.87 31.91 -12.77
C GLY A 793 23.08 32.83 -12.83
N GLU A 794 24.02 32.77 -11.87
CA GLU A 794 25.26 33.53 -11.84
C GLU A 794 26.45 32.73 -12.40
N HIS A 795 27.58 33.38 -12.55
CA HIS A 795 28.86 32.72 -12.75
C HIS A 795 29.13 31.80 -11.57
N ALA A 796 29.05 30.50 -11.75
CA ALA A 796 29.08 29.56 -10.64
C ALA A 796 29.86 28.28 -10.94
N TYR A 797 30.31 27.68 -9.86
CA TYR A 797 30.98 26.39 -9.83
C TYR A 797 30.38 25.52 -8.70
N GLU A 798 30.46 24.20 -8.86
CA GLU A 798 30.26 23.28 -7.77
C GLU A 798 31.56 22.53 -7.50
N LEU A 799 32.10 22.70 -6.29
CA LEU A 799 33.33 22.06 -5.82
C LEU A 799 32.98 20.93 -4.86
N ALA A 800 33.39 19.70 -5.18
CA ALA A 800 33.16 18.51 -4.37
C ALA A 800 34.49 17.91 -3.88
N VAL A 801 34.52 17.57 -2.59
CA VAL A 801 35.59 16.82 -1.92
C VAL A 801 35.03 15.55 -1.27
N PRO A 802 35.87 14.54 -0.97
CA PRO A 802 35.43 13.44 -0.12
C PRO A 802 34.80 13.96 1.18
N ALA A 803 33.68 13.38 1.59
CA ALA A 803 32.81 13.91 2.67
C ALA A 803 33.56 14.24 3.98
N ARG A 804 34.57 13.46 4.32
CA ARG A 804 35.42 13.71 5.51
C ARG A 804 36.11 15.09 5.53
N TYR A 805 36.23 15.74 4.39
CA TYR A 805 36.81 17.09 4.29
C TYR A 805 35.76 18.19 4.12
N GLY A 806 34.45 17.82 4.18
CA GLY A 806 33.38 18.76 3.87
C GLY A 806 33.30 19.95 4.80
N GLU A 807 33.39 19.73 6.11
CA GLU A 807 33.34 20.79 7.11
C GLU A 807 34.56 21.75 6.95
N SER A 808 35.77 21.20 6.80
CA SER A 808 36.97 21.99 6.61
C SER A 808 36.93 22.81 5.30
N LEU A 809 36.36 22.22 4.24
CA LEU A 809 36.19 22.97 2.97
C LEU A 809 35.14 24.07 3.14
N PHE A 810 34.04 23.84 3.81
CA PHE A 810 33.03 24.86 4.08
C PHE A 810 33.61 26.04 4.86
N GLN A 811 34.39 25.76 5.91
CA GLN A 811 35.10 26.78 6.68
C GLN A 811 36.03 27.59 5.82
N LEU A 812 36.83 26.93 4.97
CA LEU A 812 37.78 27.60 4.06
C LEU A 812 37.06 28.48 3.03
N LEU A 813 36.01 27.96 2.42
CA LEU A 813 35.22 28.71 1.43
C LEU A 813 34.56 29.93 2.05
N LEU A 814 33.99 29.80 3.26
CA LEU A 814 33.37 30.93 3.96
C LEU A 814 34.37 32.00 4.32
N ALA A 815 35.52 31.63 4.89
CA ALA A 815 36.57 32.61 5.25
C ALA A 815 37.06 33.40 4.01
N ARG A 816 37.18 32.71 2.85
CA ARG A 816 37.57 33.37 1.59
C ARG A 816 36.45 34.21 0.98
N ALA A 817 35.19 33.76 1.09
CA ALA A 817 34.03 34.50 0.62
C ALA A 817 33.85 35.80 1.44
N GLU A 818 33.93 35.71 2.76
CA GLU A 818 33.80 36.85 3.66
C GLU A 818 34.91 37.92 3.43
N ALA A 819 36.13 37.48 3.13
CA ALA A 819 37.20 38.38 2.74
C ALA A 819 36.94 39.13 1.42
N LEU A 820 36.02 38.62 0.58
CA LEU A 820 35.59 39.26 -0.68
C LEU A 820 34.22 39.97 -0.52
N GLY A 821 33.72 40.14 0.70
CA GLY A 821 32.40 40.71 0.97
C GLY A 821 31.25 39.79 0.66
N GLY A 822 31.53 38.50 0.52
CA GLY A 822 30.56 37.43 0.31
C GLY A 822 30.22 36.66 1.61
N GLY A 823 29.66 35.45 1.51
CA GLY A 823 29.33 34.62 2.64
C GLY A 823 28.45 33.41 2.30
N ALA A 824 27.86 32.79 3.32
CA ALA A 824 26.91 31.71 3.12
C ALA A 824 25.53 32.22 2.65
N TYR A 825 24.83 31.41 1.86
CA TYR A 825 23.41 31.64 1.54
C TYR A 825 22.62 30.36 1.61
N GLY A 826 21.36 30.50 2.01
CA GLY A 826 20.47 29.34 2.24
C GLY A 826 19.50 29.04 1.10
N LEU A 827 18.56 28.15 1.39
CA LEU A 827 17.56 27.68 0.40
C LEU A 827 16.60 28.80 -0.04
N GLU A 828 16.27 29.75 0.84
CA GLU A 828 15.36 30.85 0.50
C GLU A 828 15.95 31.74 -0.58
N ALA A 829 17.22 32.14 -0.43
CA ALA A 829 17.93 32.92 -1.44
C ALA A 829 18.15 32.10 -2.72
N LEU A 830 18.48 30.82 -2.62
CA LEU A 830 18.63 29.94 -3.78
C LEU A 830 17.31 29.85 -4.57
N ASN A 831 16.17 29.78 -3.88
CA ASN A 831 14.85 29.72 -4.51
C ASN A 831 14.51 31.03 -5.24
N VAL A 832 14.85 32.18 -4.68
CA VAL A 832 14.71 33.49 -5.38
C VAL A 832 15.56 33.51 -6.65
N LEU A 833 16.85 33.18 -6.53
CA LEU A 833 17.82 33.22 -7.64
C LEU A 833 17.38 32.29 -8.80
N ARG A 834 16.87 31.08 -8.51
CA ARG A 834 16.43 30.15 -9.56
C ARG A 834 15.12 30.61 -10.24
N ILE A 835 14.19 31.25 -9.50
CA ILE A 835 12.94 31.78 -10.07
C ILE A 835 13.29 32.95 -11.00
N GLU A 836 14.19 33.87 -10.59
CA GLU A 836 14.67 34.96 -11.44
C GLU A 836 15.25 34.46 -12.79
N LYS A 837 15.91 33.29 -12.76
CA LYS A 837 16.50 32.64 -13.94
C LYS A 837 15.54 31.72 -14.69
N GLY A 838 14.36 31.49 -14.17
CA GLY A 838 13.37 30.60 -14.78
C GLY A 838 13.69 29.13 -14.67
N PHE A 839 14.56 28.72 -13.74
CA PHE A 839 14.85 27.31 -13.50
C PHE A 839 13.74 26.63 -12.71
N ILE A 840 13.49 25.38 -13.07
CA ILE A 840 12.40 24.55 -12.53
C ILE A 840 12.86 23.73 -11.32
N THR A 841 11.88 23.32 -10.51
CA THR A 841 12.04 22.40 -9.39
C THR A 841 10.91 21.39 -9.38
N HIS A 842 10.79 20.60 -8.30
CA HIS A 842 9.63 19.72 -8.08
C HIS A 842 8.28 20.47 -8.00
N ALA A 843 8.28 21.80 -7.84
CA ALA A 843 7.05 22.60 -7.91
C ALA A 843 6.50 22.63 -9.35
N GLU A 844 7.36 22.60 -10.34
CA GLU A 844 7.04 22.57 -11.78
C GLU A 844 7.06 21.13 -12.32
N ILE A 845 7.85 20.21 -11.73
CA ILE A 845 7.90 18.79 -12.11
C ILE A 845 7.02 17.99 -11.15
N HIS A 846 5.78 17.74 -11.55
CA HIS A 846 4.84 16.91 -10.81
C HIS A 846 4.28 15.81 -11.72
N GLY A 847 3.49 14.89 -11.18
CA GLY A 847 3.05 13.66 -11.87
C GLY A 847 2.33 13.81 -13.22
N ARG A 848 2.02 15.05 -13.65
CA ARG A 848 1.35 15.34 -14.93
C ARG A 848 2.16 16.24 -15.87
N THR A 849 3.36 16.61 -15.49
CA THR A 849 4.22 17.52 -16.28
C THR A 849 4.89 16.76 -17.41
N THR A 850 4.83 17.30 -18.61
CA THR A 850 5.58 16.82 -19.78
C THR A 850 6.78 17.73 -20.10
N ALA A 851 7.73 17.22 -20.90
CA ALA A 851 8.83 18.04 -21.42
C ALA A 851 8.34 19.24 -22.27
N PHE A 852 7.18 19.09 -22.90
CA PHE A 852 6.55 20.13 -23.73
C PHE A 852 5.96 21.24 -22.86
N ASP A 853 5.34 20.89 -21.74
CA ASP A 853 4.73 21.85 -20.80
C ASP A 853 5.78 22.85 -20.24
N ILE A 854 6.94 22.33 -19.86
CA ILE A 854 8.04 23.13 -19.28
C ILE A 854 9.01 23.76 -20.31
N GLY A 855 8.68 23.66 -21.61
CA GLY A 855 9.50 24.29 -22.67
C GLY A 855 10.78 23.54 -23.02
N LEU A 856 10.96 22.30 -22.61
CA LEU A 856 12.13 21.45 -22.86
C LEU A 856 11.92 20.44 -24.01
N ALA A 857 10.97 20.69 -24.91
CA ALA A 857 10.67 19.82 -26.05
C ALA A 857 11.91 19.44 -26.88
N ARG A 858 12.84 20.39 -27.08
CA ARG A 858 14.10 20.16 -27.82
C ARG A 858 15.04 19.14 -27.16
N MET A 859 14.83 18.80 -25.90
CA MET A 859 15.60 17.77 -25.21
C MET A 859 15.11 16.35 -25.54
N VAL A 860 13.90 16.20 -26.02
CA VAL A 860 13.38 14.90 -26.44
C VAL A 860 13.95 14.59 -27.84
N SER A 861 15.00 13.78 -27.88
CA SER A 861 15.72 13.47 -29.13
C SER A 861 14.85 12.58 -30.02
N GLU A 862 14.72 12.97 -31.28
CA GLU A 862 14.08 12.14 -32.31
C GLU A 862 15.00 11.00 -32.81
N ALA A 863 16.31 11.19 -32.70
CA ALA A 863 17.34 10.33 -33.29
C ALA A 863 17.65 9.04 -32.49
N LYS A 864 17.11 8.91 -31.28
CA LYS A 864 17.33 7.71 -30.43
C LYS A 864 16.04 7.29 -29.74
N ASP A 865 16.03 6.06 -29.26
CA ASP A 865 14.99 5.57 -28.36
C ASP A 865 15.34 5.83 -26.90
N CYS A 866 14.34 6.04 -26.06
CA CYS A 866 14.47 6.17 -24.62
C CYS A 866 13.12 5.87 -23.94
N ILE A 867 13.17 5.61 -22.63
CA ILE A 867 11.97 5.38 -21.82
C ILE A 867 11.00 6.57 -21.98
N GLY A 868 9.73 6.25 -22.16
CA GLY A 868 8.64 7.24 -22.22
C GLY A 868 8.51 8.03 -23.51
N LYS A 869 9.47 7.96 -24.44
CA LYS A 869 9.46 8.75 -25.67
C LYS A 869 8.19 8.55 -26.50
N THR A 870 7.83 7.31 -26.79
CA THR A 870 6.63 6.97 -27.57
C THR A 870 5.36 7.50 -26.91
N MET A 871 5.25 7.36 -25.60
CA MET A 871 4.09 7.80 -24.85
C MET A 871 4.04 9.34 -24.71
N ALA A 872 5.19 10.00 -24.61
CA ALA A 872 5.26 11.48 -24.60
C ALA A 872 4.71 12.12 -25.87
N ALA A 873 4.79 11.45 -27.01
CA ALA A 873 4.31 11.93 -28.31
C ALA A 873 2.79 11.77 -28.54
N ARG A 874 2.04 11.24 -27.56
CA ARG A 874 0.57 11.11 -27.68
C ARG A 874 -0.08 12.49 -27.88
N PRO A 875 -1.14 12.59 -28.73
CA PRO A 875 -1.80 13.87 -29.01
C PRO A 875 -2.23 14.64 -27.74
N GLY A 876 -2.75 13.96 -26.73
CA GLY A 876 -3.15 14.57 -25.46
C GLY A 876 -2.00 15.09 -24.59
N LEU A 877 -0.74 14.79 -24.92
CA LEU A 877 0.44 15.25 -24.18
C LEU A 877 1.27 16.30 -24.92
N VAL A 878 0.99 16.54 -26.21
CA VAL A 878 1.74 17.50 -27.04
C VAL A 878 0.88 18.65 -27.56
N GLY A 879 -0.43 18.63 -27.27
CA GLY A 879 -1.38 19.64 -27.77
C GLY A 879 -1.11 21.05 -27.24
N PRO A 880 -1.39 22.09 -28.04
CA PRO A 880 -1.20 23.50 -27.62
C PRO A 880 -2.15 23.89 -26.49
N GLU A 881 -3.25 23.15 -26.29
CA GLU A 881 -4.24 23.39 -25.23
C GLU A 881 -3.76 23.03 -23.82
N ARG A 882 -2.59 22.41 -23.73
CA ARG A 882 -2.04 22.03 -22.43
C ARG A 882 -1.55 23.27 -21.68
N ASP A 883 -1.50 23.09 -20.34
CA ASP A 883 -0.90 24.10 -19.45
C ASP A 883 0.61 24.18 -19.72
N GLN A 884 1.09 25.38 -19.99
CA GLN A 884 2.48 25.65 -20.35
C GLN A 884 3.12 26.60 -19.34
N LEU A 885 4.38 26.35 -19.01
CA LEU A 885 5.13 27.18 -18.07
C LEU A 885 5.32 28.59 -18.61
N VAL A 886 4.89 29.56 -17.80
CA VAL A 886 5.01 31.02 -18.07
C VAL A 886 5.51 31.75 -16.83
N GLY A 887 5.94 32.97 -17.01
CA GLY A 887 6.16 33.92 -15.94
C GLY A 887 4.94 34.82 -15.71
N LEU A 888 4.78 35.30 -14.49
CA LEU A 888 3.75 36.28 -14.10
C LEU A 888 4.40 37.48 -13.40
N ARG A 889 3.97 38.68 -13.78
CA ARG A 889 4.31 39.94 -13.11
C ARG A 889 3.04 40.62 -12.64
N PRO A 890 2.88 40.95 -11.36
CA PRO A 890 1.67 41.63 -10.87
C PRO A 890 1.65 43.08 -11.41
N ILE A 891 0.44 43.47 -11.83
CA ILE A 891 0.14 44.83 -12.29
C ILE A 891 -0.98 45.42 -11.44
N GLY A 892 -1.16 46.75 -11.45
CA GLY A 892 -2.15 47.42 -10.64
C GLY A 892 -1.73 47.63 -9.18
N GLU A 893 -2.70 47.81 -8.29
CA GLU A 893 -2.47 48.15 -6.88
C GLU A 893 -2.08 46.91 -6.04
N VAL A 894 -2.78 45.81 -6.23
CA VAL A 894 -2.49 44.53 -5.53
C VAL A 894 -1.34 43.83 -6.22
N LYS A 895 -0.25 43.66 -5.50
CA LYS A 895 0.96 42.98 -6.03
C LYS A 895 1.33 41.68 -5.31
N GLN A 896 0.37 41.06 -4.70
CA GLN A 896 0.55 39.79 -4.00
C GLN A 896 0.25 38.63 -4.95
N ILE A 897 1.15 37.65 -5.06
CA ILE A 897 0.95 36.38 -5.76
C ILE A 897 1.07 35.25 -4.73
N ILE A 898 0.24 34.25 -4.85
CA ILE A 898 0.18 33.12 -3.91
C ILE A 898 0.38 31.82 -4.68
N PRO A 899 1.36 30.97 -4.30
CA PRO A 899 1.54 29.64 -4.89
C PRO A 899 0.26 28.79 -4.71
N GLY A 900 -0.12 28.03 -5.75
CA GLY A 900 -1.36 27.26 -5.76
C GLY A 900 -2.62 28.05 -6.12
N ALA A 901 -2.57 29.39 -6.22
CA ALA A 901 -3.69 30.18 -6.69
C ALA A 901 -4.01 29.91 -8.16
N HIS A 902 -5.28 29.97 -8.52
CA HIS A 902 -5.76 29.69 -9.87
C HIS A 902 -5.81 30.91 -10.77
N LEU A 903 -5.76 30.69 -12.08
CA LEU A 903 -5.66 31.72 -13.10
C LEU A 903 -6.96 31.76 -13.95
N PHE A 904 -7.45 32.98 -14.19
CA PHE A 904 -8.69 33.23 -14.94
C PHE A 904 -8.50 34.39 -15.89
N ALA A 905 -9.24 34.41 -17.01
CA ALA A 905 -9.32 35.60 -17.85
C ALA A 905 -9.79 36.79 -17.00
N PRO A 906 -9.36 38.04 -17.27
CA PRO A 906 -9.62 39.20 -16.39
C PRO A 906 -11.09 39.40 -16.04
N GLU A 907 -11.98 39.24 -17.01
CA GLU A 907 -13.42 39.43 -16.87
C GLU A 907 -14.17 38.17 -16.47
N ALA A 908 -13.51 37.00 -16.46
CA ALA A 908 -14.14 35.73 -16.17
C ALA A 908 -14.51 35.60 -14.68
N GLN A 909 -15.61 34.94 -14.38
CA GLN A 909 -15.96 34.55 -13.04
C GLN A 909 -14.98 33.46 -12.55
N ALA A 910 -14.45 33.60 -11.33
CA ALA A 910 -13.47 32.67 -10.76
C ALA A 910 -14.19 31.41 -10.23
N VAL A 911 -14.55 30.52 -11.16
CA VAL A 911 -15.13 29.19 -10.93
C VAL A 911 -14.39 28.15 -11.73
N SER A 912 -14.42 26.88 -11.28
CA SER A 912 -13.62 25.77 -11.85
C SER A 912 -13.75 25.64 -13.37
N LYS A 913 -14.95 25.88 -13.98
CA LYS A 913 -15.14 25.78 -15.43
C LYS A 913 -14.36 26.82 -16.24
N ASN A 914 -13.96 27.92 -15.62
CA ASN A 914 -13.23 29.04 -16.22
C ASN A 914 -11.74 29.02 -15.84
N ASP A 915 -11.28 27.99 -15.13
CA ASP A 915 -9.90 27.83 -14.71
C ASP A 915 -8.98 27.61 -15.92
N GLU A 916 -7.95 28.40 -16.03
CA GLU A 916 -6.98 28.39 -17.13
C GLU A 916 -5.57 28.00 -16.67
N GLY A 917 -5.34 27.77 -15.39
CA GLY A 917 -4.05 27.40 -14.87
C GLY A 917 -3.82 27.77 -13.39
N TYR A 918 -2.58 27.64 -12.94
CA TYR A 918 -2.24 27.88 -11.53
C TYR A 918 -0.80 28.31 -11.33
N VAL A 919 -0.53 29.03 -10.23
CA VAL A 919 0.79 29.46 -9.81
C VAL A 919 1.57 28.31 -9.18
N THR A 920 2.80 28.06 -9.63
CA THR A 920 3.68 27.02 -9.05
C THR A 920 4.65 27.60 -8.03
N SER A 921 5.41 28.63 -8.39
CA SER A 921 6.45 29.22 -7.56
C SER A 921 6.35 30.75 -7.60
N MET A 922 6.67 31.39 -6.49
CA MET A 922 6.73 32.84 -6.42
C MET A 922 7.88 33.31 -5.52
N CYS A 923 8.37 34.49 -5.78
CA CYS A 923 9.25 35.20 -4.86
C CYS A 923 9.09 36.71 -5.06
N TYR A 924 9.52 37.45 -4.08
CA TYR A 924 9.93 38.85 -4.32
C TYR A 924 11.39 38.83 -4.76
N SER A 925 11.73 39.43 -5.83
CA SER A 925 13.08 39.57 -6.32
C SER A 925 13.67 40.91 -5.83
N PRO A 926 14.68 40.88 -4.95
CA PRO A 926 15.37 42.09 -4.58
C PRO A 926 16.22 42.64 -5.74
N THR A 927 16.58 41.80 -6.72
CA THR A 927 17.26 42.17 -7.95
C THR A 927 16.38 43.02 -8.85
N LEU A 928 15.10 42.70 -8.94
CA LEU A 928 14.13 43.39 -9.82
C LEU A 928 13.27 44.42 -9.05
N GLY A 929 13.33 44.41 -7.73
CA GLY A 929 12.45 45.23 -6.86
C GLY A 929 10.98 44.89 -6.96
N SER A 930 10.59 43.68 -7.35
CA SER A 930 9.21 43.29 -7.62
C SER A 930 8.94 41.84 -7.30
N VAL A 931 7.65 41.52 -7.08
CA VAL A 931 7.15 40.13 -7.00
C VAL A 931 7.14 39.54 -8.41
N ILE A 932 7.59 38.33 -8.54
CA ILE A 932 7.56 37.52 -9.77
C ILE A 932 7.11 36.09 -9.46
N ALA A 933 6.51 35.42 -10.43
CA ALA A 933 6.08 34.05 -10.25
C ALA A 933 6.21 33.21 -11.53
N GLN A 934 6.37 31.90 -11.33
CA GLN A 934 6.19 30.91 -12.39
C GLN A 934 4.79 30.27 -12.23
N ALA A 935 4.16 29.96 -13.34
CA ALA A 935 2.83 29.39 -13.38
C ALA A 935 2.65 28.47 -14.58
N PHE A 936 1.76 27.54 -14.49
CA PHE A 936 1.22 26.82 -15.64
C PHE A 936 -0.03 27.55 -16.13
N LEU A 937 -0.10 27.80 -17.41
CA LEU A 937 -1.22 28.50 -18.06
C LEU A 937 -1.57 27.79 -19.38
N ARG A 938 -2.84 27.55 -19.63
CA ARG A 938 -3.32 26.97 -20.89
C ARG A 938 -2.90 27.81 -22.07
N ASP A 939 -2.26 27.18 -23.08
CA ASP A 939 -1.65 27.83 -24.23
C ASP A 939 -0.74 29.04 -23.87
N GLY A 940 -0.07 28.94 -22.73
CA GLY A 940 0.57 30.09 -22.08
C GLY A 940 1.64 30.78 -22.90
N ARG A 941 2.42 30.06 -23.73
CA ARG A 941 3.50 30.66 -24.56
C ARG A 941 2.99 31.60 -25.64
N ASN A 942 1.76 31.36 -26.15
CA ASN A 942 1.13 32.24 -27.13
C ASN A 942 0.45 33.46 -26.48
N ARG A 943 0.48 33.54 -25.15
CA ARG A 943 -0.24 34.56 -24.38
C ARG A 943 0.66 35.58 -23.69
N HIS A 944 1.95 35.60 -24.05
CA HIS A 944 2.86 36.60 -23.50
C HIS A 944 2.36 38.02 -23.81
N GLY A 945 2.39 38.93 -22.86
CA GLY A 945 1.85 40.28 -22.92
C GLY A 945 0.34 40.38 -22.60
N GLN A 946 -0.37 39.29 -22.50
CA GLN A 946 -1.78 39.30 -22.06
C GLN A 946 -1.91 39.46 -20.55
N GLN A 947 -3.04 39.97 -20.12
CA GLN A 947 -3.39 40.08 -18.72
C GLN A 947 -4.16 38.84 -18.29
N ILE A 948 -3.86 38.34 -17.08
CA ILE A 948 -4.54 37.23 -16.45
C ILE A 948 -4.87 37.58 -14.99
N LYS A 949 -6.00 37.12 -14.48
CA LYS A 949 -6.42 37.33 -13.09
C LYS A 949 -6.05 36.11 -12.25
N MET A 950 -5.16 36.29 -11.29
CA MET A 950 -4.88 35.30 -10.24
C MET A 950 -5.91 35.47 -9.11
N VAL A 951 -6.50 34.35 -8.67
CA VAL A 951 -7.45 34.31 -7.54
C VAL A 951 -7.06 33.22 -6.56
N GLU A 952 -6.84 33.63 -5.30
CA GLU A 952 -6.70 32.70 -4.18
C GLU A 952 -7.96 32.77 -3.33
N HIS A 953 -8.73 31.67 -3.34
CA HIS A 953 -10.08 31.64 -2.79
C HIS A 953 -10.13 31.60 -1.25
N LEU A 954 -9.09 31.09 -0.58
CA LEU A 954 -9.08 30.93 0.88
C LEU A 954 -8.85 32.27 1.59
N SER A 955 -7.91 33.08 1.09
CA SER A 955 -7.62 34.41 1.63
C SER A 955 -8.36 35.53 0.91
N GLY A 956 -9.06 35.24 -0.20
CA GLY A 956 -9.78 36.21 -1.02
C GLY A 956 -8.87 37.17 -1.81
N VAL A 957 -7.58 36.83 -1.98
CA VAL A 957 -6.64 37.68 -2.73
C VAL A 957 -6.89 37.53 -4.23
N THR A 958 -7.07 38.66 -4.88
CA THR A 958 -7.19 38.75 -6.34
C THR A 958 -6.13 39.72 -6.87
N THR A 959 -5.31 39.27 -7.82
CA THR A 959 -4.22 40.08 -8.41
C THR A 959 -4.29 39.97 -9.93
N LEU A 960 -4.24 41.12 -10.59
CA LEU A 960 -4.08 41.15 -12.03
C LEU A 960 -2.58 41.02 -12.36
N CYS A 961 -2.25 40.14 -13.29
CA CYS A 961 -0.88 39.83 -13.69
C CYS A 961 -0.70 39.96 -15.21
N GLU A 962 0.47 40.32 -15.64
CA GLU A 962 0.92 40.22 -17.02
C GLU A 962 1.64 38.87 -17.21
N VAL A 963 1.27 38.13 -18.26
CA VAL A 963 1.93 36.88 -18.67
C VAL A 963 3.20 37.23 -19.45
N CYS A 964 4.30 36.61 -19.07
CA CYS A 964 5.59 36.82 -19.71
C CYS A 964 6.41 35.51 -19.81
N ALA A 965 7.58 35.59 -20.42
CA ALA A 965 8.53 34.47 -20.39
C ALA A 965 8.95 34.16 -18.94
N PRO A 966 9.17 32.90 -18.59
CA PRO A 966 9.53 32.51 -17.22
C PRO A 966 10.94 32.91 -16.78
N VAL A 967 11.75 33.49 -17.66
CA VAL A 967 13.11 34.04 -17.38
C VAL A 967 13.00 35.52 -17.14
N PHE A 968 13.18 35.95 -15.89
CA PHE A 968 13.02 37.37 -15.51
C PHE A 968 14.32 38.16 -15.49
N PHE A 969 15.43 37.46 -15.27
CA PHE A 969 16.77 38.05 -15.15
C PHE A 969 17.79 37.35 -16.04
N ASP A 970 18.66 38.14 -16.73
CA ASP A 970 19.70 37.64 -17.63
C ASP A 970 19.19 36.60 -18.66
N PRO A 971 18.16 36.92 -19.49
CA PRO A 971 17.56 35.97 -20.41
C PRO A 971 18.58 35.37 -21.40
N GLU A 972 19.57 36.15 -21.84
CA GLU A 972 20.63 35.72 -22.75
C GLU A 972 21.69 34.82 -22.06
N GLY A 973 21.70 34.73 -20.74
CA GLY A 973 22.65 33.92 -19.97
C GLY A 973 24.10 34.47 -20.04
N GLY A 974 24.26 35.74 -20.18
CA GLY A 974 25.58 36.40 -20.22
C GLY A 974 26.34 36.22 -18.90
N ARG A 975 25.68 36.44 -17.77
CA ARG A 975 26.26 36.24 -16.43
C ARG A 975 26.60 34.76 -16.16
N LEU A 976 25.70 33.87 -16.52
CA LEU A 976 25.84 32.43 -16.36
C LEU A 976 27.09 31.89 -17.12
N ARG A 977 27.30 32.36 -18.33
CA ARG A 977 28.40 31.91 -19.21
C ARG A 977 29.73 32.65 -18.95
N GLY A 978 29.71 33.86 -18.40
CA GLY A 978 30.68 34.76 -17.86
C GLY A 978 32.04 34.83 -18.29
#